data_04113c07e96621fac42d3bb02c487fa6
#
_entry.id   04113c07e96621fac42d3bb02c487fa6
#
_cell.length_a   1.000
_cell.length_b   1.000
_cell.length_c   1.000
_cell.angle_alpha   90.00
_cell.angle_beta   90.00
_cell.angle_gamma   90.00
#
_symmetry.space_group_name_H-M   'P 1'
#
loop_
_entity.id
_entity.type
_entity.pdbx_description
1 polymer ?
#
loop_
_entity_poly.entity_id
_entity_poly.type
_entity_poly.pdbx_seq_one_letter_code
_entity_poly.pdbx_strand_id
1 'polypeptide(L)'
;EDILLPTYGIGKPEKNPMFFENRVYQGSSGVVYPYPVIEKISDTCQEETYHAVYLENEYIKVMILPELGGRVQMAYDKIKKRHFIYYNHVIKPALVGLTGPWISGGIEFNWPQHHRPSTYLPVDFTIEENADGSATVWVSERERMFHQKGMAGFTLRPGKAVLEIQGKLYNPTPVPQTFLWWANPAVAVNEAYQSVFPADVNAVFDHGKRDVSKYPIATGIYYKMDYSAGVDISRYKNIPVPTSYMAIRSKYNFVGGYENDTQAGVLHVANHHISPGKKQWTWGNGDFGQAWDRNLTDTDGPYIELMTGVYTDNQPDFTWLQPYEEKIFTQYFIPYRELGVVKNATSDLLMNIETEDTKNAILKLFATSAQKGLRIVIKRQEDIIWENITDLTPEAVFTHTIKNISPDEAEVYIYCSTGKLLLSWKAESTEIKPIPEPAKPALPPSEVRSTEQLYLTGLHLEQYRHATYNPTDYYLEALRRDNSDIRNNNAMGLWLFRKGQFKKAELYLRKAINTLTERNPNPYDGEPYYNLGLVLKYQDKTVEAYDAFYKACWNAAWQDSGYYSLAQLSAAHNEWDNALYEINQSLVRNWHNHRGRHLKAMILRKLGREKEAIELIKESLNIDKFNFGCRFEAWLQSGEKEMPSSLRILMLSLI
;
A
#
# COMPACT_ATOMS: atom_id res chain seq x y z
N GLU A 1 -26.19 -7.49 2.83
CA GLU A 1 -27.15 -8.06 3.80
C GLU A 1 -26.66 -7.92 5.22
N ASP A 2 -27.57 -7.92 6.20
CA ASP A 2 -27.22 -7.91 7.60
C ASP A 2 -26.96 -9.35 8.07
N ILE A 3 -25.83 -9.57 8.72
CA ILE A 3 -25.39 -10.86 9.25
C ILE A 3 -25.07 -10.77 10.74
N LEU A 4 -25.25 -11.87 11.46
CA LEU A 4 -24.84 -11.99 12.86
C LEU A 4 -23.45 -12.63 12.92
N LEU A 5 -22.53 -12.02 13.67
CA LEU A 5 -21.21 -12.58 13.96
C LEU A 5 -20.94 -12.56 15.47
N PRO A 6 -20.40 -13.65 16.03
CA PRO A 6 -19.92 -13.66 17.39
C PRO A 6 -18.83 -12.59 17.56
N THR A 7 -18.99 -11.71 18.56
CA THR A 7 -18.11 -10.54 18.72
C THR A 7 -17.78 -10.31 20.18
N TYR A 8 -16.49 -10.15 20.46
CA TYR A 8 -15.99 -9.62 21.72
C TYR A 8 -15.99 -8.09 21.67
N GLY A 9 -16.75 -7.45 22.54
CA GLY A 9 -16.90 -6.01 22.54
C GLY A 9 -15.63 -5.27 22.91
N ILE A 10 -15.59 -3.97 22.63
CA ILE A 10 -14.49 -3.07 22.98
C ILE A 10 -14.91 -2.10 24.09
N GLY A 11 -13.93 -1.62 24.86
CA GLY A 11 -14.14 -0.60 25.87
C GLY A 11 -14.42 0.78 25.30
N LYS A 12 -14.70 1.73 26.18
CA LYS A 12 -14.91 3.12 25.80
C LYS A 12 -13.61 3.76 25.34
N PRO A 13 -13.68 4.63 24.31
CA PRO A 13 -12.53 5.41 23.86
C PRO A 13 -11.93 6.29 24.96
N GLU A 14 -10.59 6.33 25.07
CA GLU A 14 -9.88 7.25 25.95
C GLU A 14 -10.05 8.69 25.43
N LYS A 15 -10.36 9.61 26.34
CA LYS A 15 -10.65 11.01 25.99
C LYS A 15 -9.40 11.88 25.86
N ASN A 16 -8.26 11.44 26.37
CA ASN A 16 -7.02 12.20 26.41
C ASN A 16 -5.86 11.48 25.68
N PRO A 17 -5.92 11.37 24.35
CA PRO A 17 -4.91 10.63 23.58
C PRO A 17 -3.51 11.26 23.60
N MET A 18 -3.35 12.49 24.14
CA MET A 18 -2.06 13.16 24.26
C MET A 18 -1.05 12.42 25.16
N PHE A 19 -1.51 11.58 26.07
CA PHE A 19 -0.62 10.77 26.93
C PHE A 19 0.23 9.76 26.15
N PHE A 20 -0.12 9.52 24.89
CA PHE A 20 0.63 8.65 23.97
C PHE A 20 1.55 9.41 23.02
N GLU A 21 1.81 10.67 23.28
CA GLU A 21 2.56 11.55 22.36
C GLU A 21 3.98 11.05 22.06
N ASN A 22 4.63 10.38 22.98
CA ASN A 22 5.97 9.80 22.80
C ASN A 22 5.96 8.28 22.50
N ARG A 23 4.81 7.74 22.14
CA ARG A 23 4.67 6.32 21.84
C ARG A 23 5.47 5.92 20.61
N VAL A 24 6.24 4.84 20.75
CA VAL A 24 6.98 4.22 19.65
C VAL A 24 6.23 2.98 19.16
N TYR A 25 6.11 2.82 17.86
CA TYR A 25 5.50 1.64 17.24
C TYR A 25 6.39 1.13 16.10
N GLN A 26 7.06 0.00 16.30
CA GLN A 26 7.98 -0.62 15.33
C GLN A 26 9.02 0.36 14.75
N GLY A 27 9.57 1.25 15.58
CA GLY A 27 10.58 2.25 15.20
C GLY A 27 10.03 3.58 14.71
N SER A 28 8.78 3.63 14.21
CA SER A 28 8.11 4.87 13.83
C SER A 28 7.27 5.44 14.98
N SER A 29 6.75 6.66 14.80
CA SER A 29 5.87 7.30 15.77
C SER A 29 4.58 6.52 15.95
N GLY A 30 4.24 6.19 17.18
CA GLY A 30 2.95 5.60 17.59
C GLY A 30 1.89 6.64 17.97
N VAL A 31 2.15 7.94 17.74
CA VAL A 31 1.18 9.02 17.96
C VAL A 31 0.02 8.86 16.99
N VAL A 32 -1.20 8.85 17.52
CA VAL A 32 -2.44 8.62 16.76
C VAL A 32 -3.46 9.75 16.87
N TYR A 33 -3.10 10.86 17.52
CA TYR A 33 -4.00 12.01 17.61
C TYR A 33 -4.43 12.49 16.20
N PRO A 34 -5.71 12.74 15.92
CA PRO A 34 -6.84 12.86 16.87
C PRO A 34 -7.71 11.58 17.01
N TYR A 35 -7.20 10.40 16.68
CA TYR A 35 -7.96 9.17 16.94
C TYR A 35 -8.03 8.87 18.44
N PRO A 36 -9.17 8.39 18.94
CA PRO A 36 -9.27 7.89 20.31
C PRO A 36 -8.50 6.57 20.45
N VAL A 37 -8.00 6.31 21.66
CA VAL A 37 -7.35 5.04 22.00
C VAL A 37 -8.28 4.21 22.88
N ILE A 38 -8.35 2.92 22.62
CA ILE A 38 -9.14 1.94 23.34
C ILE A 38 -8.19 0.94 24.00
N GLU A 39 -8.26 0.80 25.31
CA GLU A 39 -7.33 -0.01 26.11
C GLU A 39 -7.97 -1.27 26.72
N LYS A 40 -9.27 -1.48 26.48
CA LYS A 40 -10.01 -2.61 27.04
C LYS A 40 -10.77 -3.35 25.95
N ILE A 41 -10.78 -4.67 26.08
CA ILE A 41 -11.57 -5.60 25.29
C ILE A 41 -12.39 -6.42 26.26
N SER A 42 -13.65 -6.74 25.91
CA SER A 42 -14.54 -7.58 26.71
C SER A 42 -14.09 -9.03 26.66
N ASP A 43 -14.25 -9.73 27.79
CA ASP A 43 -14.11 -11.19 27.85
C ASP A 43 -15.41 -11.91 27.50
N THR A 44 -16.48 -11.17 27.21
CA THR A 44 -17.80 -11.72 26.88
C THR A 44 -18.05 -11.59 25.38
N CYS A 45 -18.32 -12.73 24.74
CA CYS A 45 -18.75 -12.82 23.36
C CYS A 45 -20.28 -12.66 23.26
N GLN A 46 -20.74 -11.88 22.28
CA GLN A 46 -22.17 -11.67 21.97
C GLN A 46 -22.37 -11.68 20.46
N GLU A 47 -23.57 -12.05 20.01
CA GLU A 47 -23.92 -11.89 18.61
C GLU A 47 -24.15 -10.41 18.29
N GLU A 48 -23.39 -9.88 17.32
CA GLU A 48 -23.56 -8.52 16.83
C GLU A 48 -23.89 -8.50 15.33
N THR A 49 -24.71 -7.54 14.94
CA THR A 49 -25.14 -7.38 13.54
C THR A 49 -24.14 -6.54 12.77
N TYR A 50 -23.69 -7.04 11.62
CA TYR A 50 -22.83 -6.34 10.67
C TYR A 50 -23.49 -6.28 9.30
N HIS A 51 -23.31 -5.15 8.60
CA HIS A 51 -23.72 -5.01 7.22
C HIS A 51 -22.65 -5.57 6.29
N ALA A 52 -22.83 -6.80 5.81
CA ALA A 52 -21.88 -7.46 4.91
C ALA A 52 -22.18 -7.15 3.45
N VAL A 53 -21.15 -6.86 2.67
CA VAL A 53 -21.20 -6.72 1.22
C VAL A 53 -20.55 -7.93 0.58
N TYR A 54 -21.30 -8.65 -0.27
CA TYR A 54 -20.80 -9.83 -0.96
C TYR A 54 -20.47 -9.53 -2.42
N LEU A 55 -19.36 -10.09 -2.89
CA LEU A 55 -19.03 -10.26 -4.31
C LEU A 55 -18.93 -11.73 -4.61
N GLU A 56 -19.51 -12.17 -5.72
CA GLU A 56 -19.47 -13.57 -6.11
C GLU A 56 -19.44 -13.72 -7.64
N ASN A 57 -18.61 -14.66 -8.12
CA ASN A 57 -18.64 -15.14 -9.50
C ASN A 57 -18.63 -16.68 -9.52
N GLU A 58 -18.35 -17.31 -10.65
CA GLU A 58 -18.35 -18.76 -10.82
C GLU A 58 -17.35 -19.46 -9.89
N TYR A 59 -16.24 -18.80 -9.53
CA TYR A 59 -15.08 -19.39 -8.86
C TYR A 59 -14.87 -18.93 -7.43
N ILE A 60 -15.23 -17.68 -7.13
CA ILE A 60 -14.87 -17.02 -5.86
C ILE A 60 -16.11 -16.35 -5.25
N LYS A 61 -16.21 -16.45 -3.92
CA LYS A 61 -17.14 -15.65 -3.10
C LYS A 61 -16.34 -14.87 -2.05
N VAL A 62 -16.62 -13.57 -1.92
CA VAL A 62 -15.92 -12.65 -0.99
C VAL A 62 -16.94 -11.93 -0.13
N MET A 63 -16.64 -11.77 1.16
CA MET A 63 -17.41 -10.96 2.12
C MET A 63 -16.57 -9.79 2.60
N ILE A 64 -17.11 -8.59 2.52
CA ILE A 64 -16.48 -7.33 2.93
C ILE A 64 -17.29 -6.73 4.06
N LEU A 65 -16.62 -6.24 5.12
CA LEU A 65 -17.22 -5.59 6.28
C LEU A 65 -16.84 -4.10 6.34
N PRO A 66 -17.67 -3.19 5.83
CA PRO A 66 -17.41 -1.75 5.87
C PRO A 66 -17.25 -1.20 7.28
N GLU A 67 -17.97 -1.72 8.27
CA GLU A 67 -17.94 -1.27 9.68
C GLU A 67 -16.63 -1.61 10.39
N LEU A 68 -15.86 -2.58 9.87
CA LEU A 68 -14.59 -3.01 10.40
C LEU A 68 -13.42 -2.66 9.44
N GLY A 69 -13.26 -1.37 9.17
CA GLY A 69 -12.18 -0.86 8.32
C GLY A 69 -12.30 -1.19 6.84
N GLY A 70 -13.44 -1.72 6.38
CA GLY A 70 -13.62 -2.11 4.98
C GLY A 70 -12.79 -3.34 4.58
N ARG A 71 -12.51 -4.23 5.54
CA ARG A 71 -11.71 -5.43 5.30
C ARG A 71 -12.45 -6.47 4.48
N VAL A 72 -11.72 -7.30 3.77
CA VAL A 72 -12.22 -8.59 3.28
C VAL A 72 -12.21 -9.55 4.47
N GLN A 73 -13.37 -9.94 4.98
CA GLN A 73 -13.48 -10.86 6.11
C GLN A 73 -13.35 -12.32 5.70
N MET A 74 -13.86 -12.66 4.51
CA MET A 74 -13.86 -14.00 3.99
C MET A 74 -13.62 -14.00 2.48
N ALA A 75 -12.80 -14.95 1.99
CA ALA A 75 -12.68 -15.26 0.58
C ALA A 75 -12.64 -16.78 0.37
N TYR A 76 -13.59 -17.28 -0.42
CA TYR A 76 -13.89 -18.70 -0.58
C TYR A 76 -13.65 -19.14 -2.02
N ASP A 77 -12.86 -20.21 -2.20
CA ASP A 77 -12.66 -20.93 -3.47
C ASP A 77 -13.77 -21.95 -3.65
N LYS A 78 -14.64 -21.74 -4.62
CA LYS A 78 -15.80 -22.60 -4.91
C LYS A 78 -15.40 -23.93 -5.56
N ILE A 79 -14.21 -24.01 -6.19
CA ILE A 79 -13.73 -25.23 -6.82
C ILE A 79 -13.17 -26.20 -5.77
N LYS A 80 -12.24 -25.72 -4.92
CA LYS A 80 -11.70 -26.54 -3.81
C LYS A 80 -12.63 -26.58 -2.61
N LYS A 81 -13.70 -25.79 -2.59
CA LYS A 81 -14.70 -25.69 -1.51
C LYS A 81 -14.04 -25.36 -0.15
N ARG A 82 -13.18 -24.34 -0.16
CA ARG A 82 -12.43 -23.91 1.02
C ARG A 82 -12.24 -22.42 1.06
N HIS A 83 -12.00 -21.88 2.25
CA HIS A 83 -11.49 -20.51 2.40
C HIS A 83 -10.02 -20.48 1.99
N PHE A 84 -9.66 -19.67 0.98
CA PHE A 84 -8.25 -19.46 0.59
C PHE A 84 -7.60 -18.29 1.32
N ILE A 85 -8.41 -17.45 1.97
CA ILE A 85 -8.02 -16.47 2.97
C ILE A 85 -8.57 -16.96 4.30
N TYR A 86 -7.76 -16.90 5.36
CA TYR A 86 -8.15 -17.35 6.71
C TYR A 86 -9.42 -16.63 7.16
N TYR A 87 -10.49 -17.38 7.30
CA TYR A 87 -11.76 -16.89 7.82
C TYR A 87 -11.81 -17.08 9.33
N ASN A 88 -11.67 -15.99 10.07
CA ASN A 88 -11.92 -16.00 11.50
C ASN A 88 -13.42 -15.87 11.75
N HIS A 89 -14.03 -16.91 12.32
CA HIS A 89 -15.47 -16.99 12.55
C HIS A 89 -15.95 -16.12 13.73
N VAL A 90 -15.02 -15.52 14.48
CA VAL A 90 -15.32 -14.60 15.58
C VAL A 90 -14.61 -13.26 15.38
N ILE A 91 -15.29 -12.18 15.69
CA ILE A 91 -14.67 -10.86 15.79
C ILE A 91 -14.07 -10.75 17.20
N LYS A 92 -12.79 -11.09 17.30
CA LYS A 92 -12.05 -11.13 18.57
C LYS A 92 -10.89 -10.13 18.56
N PRO A 93 -11.12 -8.88 19.00
CA PRO A 93 -10.09 -7.86 18.98
C PRO A 93 -8.95 -8.18 19.96
N ALA A 94 -7.72 -7.81 19.56
CA ALA A 94 -6.56 -7.74 20.45
C ALA A 94 -5.96 -6.33 20.42
N LEU A 95 -5.25 -5.93 21.48
CA LEU A 95 -4.65 -4.59 21.60
C LEU A 95 -3.31 -4.53 20.86
N VAL A 96 -3.33 -4.83 19.55
CA VAL A 96 -2.17 -4.83 18.66
C VAL A 96 -2.12 -3.57 17.81
N GLY A 97 -3.28 -3.00 17.44
CA GLY A 97 -3.38 -1.82 16.60
C GLY A 97 -2.87 -0.54 17.27
N LEU A 98 -2.59 0.49 16.47
CA LEU A 98 -2.13 1.80 16.95
C LEU A 98 -3.13 2.46 17.91
N THR A 99 -4.42 2.30 17.66
CA THR A 99 -5.50 2.83 18.53
C THR A 99 -6.05 1.81 19.50
N GLY A 100 -5.49 0.61 19.57
CA GLY A 100 -5.86 -0.51 20.42
C GLY A 100 -6.45 -1.68 19.64
N PRO A 101 -7.76 -1.75 19.41
CA PRO A 101 -8.40 -2.91 18.79
C PRO A 101 -7.90 -3.21 17.37
N TRP A 102 -7.57 -4.47 17.16
CA TRP A 102 -7.21 -5.05 15.88
C TRP A 102 -7.70 -6.49 15.82
N ILE A 103 -8.20 -6.95 14.69
CA ILE A 103 -8.69 -8.30 14.49
C ILE A 103 -7.87 -9.06 13.46
N SER A 104 -7.61 -10.33 13.73
CA SER A 104 -6.92 -11.24 12.82
C SER A 104 -7.85 -11.80 11.73
N GLY A 105 -7.27 -12.45 10.75
CA GLY A 105 -8.00 -13.09 9.66
C GLY A 105 -8.37 -12.14 8.52
N GLY A 106 -8.92 -12.68 7.45
CA GLY A 106 -9.30 -11.91 6.28
C GLY A 106 -8.13 -11.21 5.59
N ILE A 107 -8.42 -10.08 4.95
CA ILE A 107 -7.42 -9.17 4.41
C ILE A 107 -7.64 -7.79 5.00
N GLU A 108 -6.69 -7.32 5.80
CA GLU A 108 -6.63 -5.94 6.28
C GLU A 108 -5.89 -5.07 5.26
N PHE A 109 -6.33 -3.81 5.09
CA PHE A 109 -5.67 -2.83 4.23
C PHE A 109 -5.05 -1.73 5.07
N ASN A 110 -3.71 -1.61 5.02
CA ASN A 110 -2.93 -0.70 5.85
C ASN A 110 -2.40 0.47 5.04
N TRP A 111 -2.77 1.67 5.46
CA TRP A 111 -2.34 2.97 4.97
C TRP A 111 -2.80 4.07 5.94
N PRO A 112 -2.20 5.23 6.06
CA PRO A 112 -0.89 5.62 5.58
C PRO A 112 0.23 5.01 6.40
N GLN A 113 -0.11 4.24 7.42
CA GLN A 113 0.83 3.49 8.27
C GLN A 113 0.15 2.21 8.80
N HIS A 114 0.92 1.33 9.39
CA HIS A 114 0.49 0.03 9.90
C HIS A 114 0.40 0.07 11.43
N HIS A 115 -0.47 -0.65 12.07
CA HIS A 115 -1.75 -1.05 11.51
C HIS A 115 -2.60 0.21 11.39
N ARG A 116 -3.37 0.36 10.34
CA ARG A 116 -4.14 1.60 10.10
C ARG A 116 -4.88 2.03 11.37
N PRO A 117 -4.78 3.30 11.83
CA PRO A 117 -5.43 3.75 13.06
C PRO A 117 -6.94 3.50 13.10
N SER A 118 -7.58 3.48 11.92
CA SER A 118 -9.01 3.21 11.72
C SER A 118 -9.34 1.77 11.36
N THR A 119 -8.43 0.81 11.54
CA THR A 119 -8.65 -0.60 11.14
C THR A 119 -9.90 -1.23 11.77
N TYR A 120 -10.35 -0.72 12.91
CA TYR A 120 -11.55 -1.15 13.65
C TYR A 120 -12.66 -0.08 13.63
N LEU A 121 -12.67 0.81 12.65
CA LEU A 121 -13.67 1.86 12.49
C LEU A 121 -14.40 1.71 11.15
N PRO A 122 -15.66 2.20 11.06
CA PRO A 122 -16.40 2.17 9.80
C PRO A 122 -15.77 3.05 8.74
N VAL A 123 -15.89 2.64 7.49
CA VAL A 123 -15.48 3.38 6.29
C VAL A 123 -16.66 3.57 5.35
N ASP A 124 -16.58 4.57 4.46
CA ASP A 124 -17.54 4.74 3.38
C ASP A 124 -17.37 3.62 2.34
N PHE A 125 -18.48 3.18 1.74
CA PHE A 125 -18.44 2.22 0.65
C PHE A 125 -19.45 2.54 -0.46
N THR A 126 -19.21 2.00 -1.65
CA THR A 126 -20.13 2.03 -2.78
C THR A 126 -19.89 0.83 -3.69
N ILE A 127 -20.91 0.42 -4.40
CA ILE A 127 -20.85 -0.69 -5.36
C ILE A 127 -20.87 -0.10 -6.77
N GLU A 128 -20.03 -0.64 -7.64
CA GLU A 128 -19.95 -0.29 -9.05
C GLU A 128 -20.11 -1.56 -9.90
N GLU A 129 -21.14 -1.58 -10.72
CA GLU A 129 -21.34 -2.60 -11.73
C GLU A 129 -20.79 -2.09 -13.07
N ASN A 130 -19.91 -2.86 -13.70
CA ASN A 130 -19.21 -2.48 -14.91
C ASN A 130 -19.84 -3.11 -16.15
N ALA A 131 -19.69 -2.44 -17.30
CA ALA A 131 -20.25 -2.90 -18.57
C ALA A 131 -19.74 -4.27 -19.05
N ASP A 132 -18.59 -4.71 -18.56
CA ASP A 132 -17.98 -6.02 -18.83
C ASP A 132 -18.53 -7.14 -17.93
N GLY A 133 -19.54 -6.84 -17.10
CA GLY A 133 -20.14 -7.76 -16.15
C GLY A 133 -19.35 -7.92 -14.84
N SER A 134 -18.20 -7.24 -14.67
CA SER A 134 -17.51 -7.21 -13.39
C SER A 134 -18.20 -6.30 -12.40
N ALA A 135 -18.06 -6.59 -11.12
CA ALA A 135 -18.52 -5.72 -10.05
C ALA A 135 -17.36 -5.35 -9.12
N THR A 136 -17.37 -4.11 -8.65
CA THR A 136 -16.36 -3.59 -7.73
C THR A 136 -17.04 -3.02 -6.49
N VAL A 137 -16.62 -3.45 -5.32
CA VAL A 137 -16.95 -2.78 -4.05
C VAL A 137 -15.80 -1.84 -3.71
N TRP A 138 -16.08 -0.54 -3.70
CA TRP A 138 -15.13 0.49 -3.27
C TRP A 138 -15.34 0.80 -1.80
N VAL A 139 -14.26 0.82 -1.03
CA VAL A 139 -14.21 1.37 0.32
C VAL A 139 -13.28 2.56 0.35
N SER A 140 -13.61 3.58 1.15
CA SER A 140 -12.82 4.80 1.20
C SER A 140 -12.82 5.43 2.59
N GLU A 141 -11.73 6.06 2.93
CA GLU A 141 -11.58 6.86 4.14
C GLU A 141 -10.65 8.04 3.89
N ARG A 142 -10.95 9.16 4.55
CA ARG A 142 -9.99 10.24 4.77
C ARG A 142 -9.47 10.11 6.19
N GLU A 143 -8.21 9.69 6.33
CA GLU A 143 -7.61 9.52 7.66
C GLU A 143 -7.36 10.87 8.34
N ARG A 144 -7.45 10.88 9.68
CA ARG A 144 -7.54 12.12 10.47
C ARG A 144 -6.20 12.73 10.86
N MET A 145 -5.10 11.95 10.80
CA MET A 145 -3.77 12.41 11.27
C MET A 145 -3.07 13.29 10.24
N PHE A 146 -3.03 12.84 8.99
CA PHE A 146 -2.31 13.48 7.88
C PHE A 146 -3.26 13.94 6.78
N HIS A 147 -4.56 13.68 6.95
CA HIS A 147 -5.63 14.02 6.01
C HIS A 147 -5.49 13.36 4.62
N GLN A 148 -4.71 12.30 4.52
CA GLN A 148 -4.62 11.53 3.29
C GLN A 148 -5.94 10.78 3.04
N LYS A 149 -6.26 10.57 1.76
CA LYS A 149 -7.40 9.76 1.35
C LYS A 149 -6.90 8.46 0.77
N GLY A 150 -7.45 7.35 1.24
CA GLY A 150 -7.22 6.03 0.68
C GLY A 150 -8.52 5.39 0.23
N MET A 151 -8.42 4.60 -0.83
CA MET A 151 -9.49 3.78 -1.36
C MET A 151 -8.95 2.40 -1.67
N ALA A 152 -9.78 1.38 -1.44
CA ALA A 152 -9.56 0.03 -1.95
C ALA A 152 -10.80 -0.41 -2.73
N GLY A 153 -10.60 -0.88 -3.96
CA GLY A 153 -11.64 -1.45 -4.81
C GLY A 153 -11.44 -2.95 -4.92
N PHE A 154 -12.43 -3.74 -4.53
CA PHE A 154 -12.45 -5.20 -4.62
C PHE A 154 -13.25 -5.60 -5.84
N THR A 155 -12.63 -6.23 -6.83
CA THR A 155 -13.29 -6.57 -8.09
C THR A 155 -13.28 -8.06 -8.35
N LEU A 156 -14.45 -8.60 -8.70
CA LEU A 156 -14.55 -9.91 -9.34
C LEU A 156 -15.05 -9.76 -10.79
N ARG A 157 -14.41 -10.53 -11.68
CA ARG A 157 -14.76 -10.56 -13.10
C ARG A 157 -15.38 -11.89 -13.47
N PRO A 158 -16.39 -11.92 -14.36
CA PRO A 158 -16.92 -13.17 -14.89
C PRO A 158 -15.82 -14.04 -15.49
N GLY A 159 -15.86 -15.35 -15.23
CA GLY A 159 -14.93 -16.33 -15.79
C GLY A 159 -13.49 -16.22 -15.26
N LYS A 160 -13.22 -15.51 -14.17
CA LYS A 160 -11.87 -15.33 -13.64
C LYS A 160 -11.78 -15.71 -12.14
N ALA A 161 -10.89 -16.65 -11.83
CA ALA A 161 -10.62 -17.11 -10.46
C ALA A 161 -9.58 -16.22 -9.74
N VAL A 162 -9.85 -14.91 -9.65
CA VAL A 162 -8.95 -13.92 -9.05
C VAL A 162 -9.76 -12.86 -8.32
N LEU A 163 -9.37 -12.54 -7.10
CA LEU A 163 -9.78 -11.32 -6.43
C LEU A 163 -8.79 -10.21 -6.79
N GLU A 164 -9.24 -9.22 -7.53
CA GLU A 164 -8.48 -8.02 -7.91
C GLU A 164 -8.68 -6.93 -6.87
N ILE A 165 -7.58 -6.33 -6.40
CA ILE A 165 -7.59 -5.20 -5.47
C ILE A 165 -6.96 -4.00 -6.14
N GLN A 166 -7.71 -2.91 -6.29
CA GLN A 166 -7.16 -1.63 -6.72
C GLN A 166 -7.00 -0.70 -5.53
N GLY A 167 -5.75 -0.29 -5.25
CA GLY A 167 -5.46 0.75 -4.27
C GLY A 167 -5.37 2.12 -4.94
N LYS A 168 -5.97 3.15 -4.32
CA LYS A 168 -5.81 4.56 -4.70
C LYS A 168 -5.46 5.37 -3.47
N LEU A 169 -4.30 6.02 -3.47
CA LEU A 169 -3.82 6.85 -2.37
C LEU A 169 -3.62 8.27 -2.86
N TYR A 170 -4.34 9.21 -2.28
CA TYR A 170 -4.35 10.60 -2.66
C TYR A 170 -3.92 11.51 -1.49
N ASN A 171 -2.99 12.41 -1.77
CA ASN A 171 -2.60 13.47 -0.84
C ASN A 171 -3.36 14.76 -1.15
N PRO A 172 -4.45 15.11 -0.44
CA PRO A 172 -5.19 16.35 -0.68
C PRO A 172 -4.55 17.57 -0.03
N THR A 173 -3.38 17.44 0.61
CA THR A 173 -2.71 18.51 1.34
C THR A 173 -1.70 19.26 0.47
N PRO A 174 -1.37 20.51 0.80
CA PRO A 174 -0.42 21.30 0.04
C PRO A 174 1.06 20.93 0.31
N VAL A 175 1.33 19.93 1.14
CA VAL A 175 2.68 19.53 1.51
C VAL A 175 2.91 18.04 1.20
N PRO A 176 4.16 17.62 0.91
CA PRO A 176 4.46 16.21 0.76
C PRO A 176 4.09 15.43 2.03
N GLN A 177 3.50 14.26 1.85
CA GLN A 177 3.15 13.34 2.91
C GLN A 177 3.84 12.00 2.69
N THR A 178 4.14 11.29 3.76
CA THR A 178 4.65 9.93 3.66
C THR A 178 3.53 8.92 3.86
N PHE A 179 3.65 7.79 3.19
CA PHE A 179 2.71 6.68 3.32
C PHE A 179 3.44 5.35 3.16
N LEU A 180 2.83 4.31 3.61
CA LEU A 180 3.03 2.95 3.16
C LEU A 180 1.66 2.36 2.79
N TRP A 181 1.67 1.32 1.97
CA TRP A 181 0.51 0.48 1.71
C TRP A 181 0.91 -0.98 1.75
N TRP A 182 0.10 -1.78 2.39
CA TRP A 182 0.13 -3.23 2.24
C TRP A 182 -1.25 -3.84 2.53
N ALA A 183 -1.63 -4.78 1.67
CA ALA A 183 -2.72 -5.67 1.94
C ALA A 183 -2.18 -6.80 2.82
N ASN A 184 -2.84 -7.08 3.92
CA ASN A 184 -2.43 -8.05 4.92
C ASN A 184 -3.35 -9.28 4.91
N PRO A 185 -3.20 -10.20 3.93
CA PRO A 185 -3.96 -11.43 3.92
C PRO A 185 -3.46 -12.38 5.00
N ALA A 186 -4.39 -12.89 5.79
CA ALA A 186 -4.14 -14.01 6.67
C ALA A 186 -4.38 -15.33 5.94
N VAL A 187 -3.52 -16.31 6.16
CA VAL A 187 -3.59 -17.65 5.55
C VAL A 187 -3.48 -18.70 6.63
N ALA A 188 -4.44 -19.63 6.68
CA ALA A 188 -4.41 -20.75 7.62
C ALA A 188 -3.14 -21.58 7.44
N VAL A 189 -2.54 -22.05 8.54
CA VAL A 189 -1.32 -22.83 8.51
C VAL A 189 -1.43 -24.08 9.38
N ASN A 190 -0.64 -25.07 9.01
CA ASN A 190 -0.44 -26.31 9.77
C ASN A 190 1.00 -26.83 9.54
N GLU A 191 1.33 -28.00 10.04
CA GLU A 191 2.68 -28.58 9.88
C GLU A 191 3.07 -28.86 8.42
N ALA A 192 2.09 -29.04 7.52
CA ALA A 192 2.32 -29.27 6.10
C ALA A 192 2.50 -27.99 5.28
N TYR A 193 2.31 -26.83 5.90
CA TYR A 193 2.36 -25.53 5.22
C TYR A 193 3.79 -25.10 4.84
N GLN A 194 3.91 -24.53 3.64
CA GLN A 194 5.14 -23.95 3.12
C GLN A 194 4.89 -22.55 2.54
N SER A 195 5.71 -21.60 2.91
CA SER A 195 5.74 -20.27 2.30
C SER A 195 6.39 -20.30 0.93
N VAL A 196 5.87 -19.53 -0.02
CA VAL A 196 6.32 -19.47 -1.40
C VAL A 196 6.86 -18.07 -1.68
N PHE A 197 8.19 -17.93 -1.56
CA PHE A 197 8.91 -16.76 -2.05
C PHE A 197 9.51 -17.03 -3.43
N PRO A 198 9.71 -16.01 -4.27
CA PRO A 198 10.41 -16.16 -5.55
C PRO A 198 11.80 -16.75 -5.39
N ALA A 199 12.28 -17.46 -6.40
CA ALA A 199 13.55 -18.18 -6.39
C ALA A 199 14.79 -17.26 -6.29
N ASP A 200 14.66 -15.97 -6.60
CA ASP A 200 15.73 -14.96 -6.48
C ASP A 200 15.90 -14.44 -5.04
N VAL A 201 14.99 -14.78 -4.13
CA VAL A 201 15.07 -14.40 -2.71
C VAL A 201 16.06 -15.34 -2.00
N ASN A 202 17.24 -14.82 -1.66
CA ASN A 202 18.31 -15.57 -0.99
C ASN A 202 18.51 -15.15 0.47
N ALA A 203 17.86 -14.08 0.91
CA ALA A 203 17.95 -13.58 2.28
C ALA A 203 16.67 -12.80 2.67
N VAL A 204 16.41 -12.74 3.97
CA VAL A 204 15.27 -12.05 4.58
C VAL A 204 15.70 -11.22 5.77
N PHE A 205 14.97 -10.13 6.04
CA PHE A 205 15.12 -9.27 7.21
C PHE A 205 13.98 -9.43 8.21
N ASP A 206 14.24 -9.02 9.45
CA ASP A 206 13.18 -8.67 10.40
C ASP A 206 12.57 -7.28 10.09
N HIS A 207 11.52 -6.90 10.82
CA HIS A 207 10.82 -5.62 10.67
C HIS A 207 11.74 -4.38 10.75
N GLY A 208 12.79 -4.42 11.56
CA GLY A 208 13.70 -3.30 11.77
C GLY A 208 14.99 -3.40 11.01
N LYS A 209 15.14 -4.39 10.11
CA LYS A 209 16.43 -4.76 9.49
C LYS A 209 17.54 -4.99 10.52
N ARG A 210 17.20 -5.34 11.75
CA ARG A 210 18.16 -5.57 12.85
C ARG A 210 18.78 -6.95 12.78
N ASP A 211 18.06 -7.87 12.15
CA ASP A 211 18.44 -9.25 12.00
C ASP A 211 18.25 -9.70 10.55
N VAL A 212 19.18 -10.52 10.05
CA VAL A 212 19.23 -10.97 8.65
C VAL A 212 19.49 -12.47 8.63
N SER A 213 18.77 -13.19 7.78
CA SER A 213 19.00 -14.63 7.57
C SER A 213 19.10 -14.98 6.10
N LYS A 214 19.82 -16.06 5.81
CA LYS A 214 19.67 -16.79 4.54
C LYS A 214 18.25 -17.33 4.42
N TYR A 215 17.79 -17.50 3.20
CA TYR A 215 16.48 -18.05 2.88
C TYR A 215 16.58 -18.97 1.64
N PRO A 216 15.89 -20.11 1.56
CA PRO A 216 14.99 -20.68 2.58
C PRO A 216 15.70 -21.41 3.72
N ILE A 217 16.96 -21.79 3.53
CA ILE A 217 17.74 -22.51 4.56
C ILE A 217 18.47 -21.49 5.43
N ALA A 218 17.93 -21.26 6.63
CA ALA A 218 18.59 -20.41 7.63
C ALA A 218 19.82 -21.11 8.21
N THR A 219 20.88 -20.35 8.46
CA THR A 219 22.09 -20.79 9.13
C THR A 219 22.56 -19.73 10.12
N GLY A 220 22.86 -20.11 11.36
CA GLY A 220 23.21 -19.18 12.43
C GLY A 220 21.99 -18.69 13.21
N ILE A 221 22.09 -17.55 13.87
CA ILE A 221 21.04 -17.02 14.74
C ILE A 221 20.14 -16.06 13.94
N TYR A 222 18.84 -16.26 14.03
CA TYR A 222 17.85 -15.35 13.51
C TYR A 222 16.67 -15.24 14.48
N TYR A 223 16.27 -14.03 14.85
CA TYR A 223 15.19 -13.78 15.80
C TYR A 223 15.40 -14.50 17.14
N LYS A 224 16.63 -14.54 17.64
CA LYS A 224 17.08 -15.25 18.85
C LYS A 224 17.01 -16.79 18.78
N MET A 225 16.65 -17.35 17.62
CA MET A 225 16.65 -18.80 17.41
C MET A 225 17.93 -19.23 16.72
N ASP A 226 18.50 -20.35 17.19
CA ASP A 226 19.70 -20.96 16.58
C ASP A 226 19.28 -21.93 15.47
N TYR A 227 19.58 -21.54 14.24
CA TYR A 227 19.39 -22.32 13.02
C TYR A 227 20.73 -22.85 12.44
N SER A 228 21.80 -22.91 13.24
CA SER A 228 23.15 -23.27 12.76
C SER A 228 23.22 -24.65 12.11
N ALA A 229 22.31 -25.54 12.45
CA ALA A 229 22.20 -26.86 11.81
C ALA A 229 21.72 -26.84 10.34
N GLY A 230 21.28 -25.67 9.84
CA GLY A 230 20.66 -25.53 8.53
C GLY A 230 19.18 -25.95 8.57
N VAL A 231 18.28 -24.97 8.71
CA VAL A 231 16.84 -25.22 8.90
C VAL A 231 16.05 -24.52 7.79
N ASP A 232 15.14 -25.24 7.16
CA ASP A 232 14.22 -24.70 6.17
C ASP A 232 13.12 -23.87 6.86
N ILE A 233 13.32 -22.56 6.88
CA ILE A 233 12.40 -21.57 7.48
C ILE A 233 11.25 -21.18 6.53
N SER A 234 11.15 -21.78 5.36
CA SER A 234 9.92 -21.69 4.55
C SER A 234 8.80 -22.55 5.13
N ARG A 235 9.13 -23.54 5.98
CA ARG A 235 8.16 -24.46 6.61
C ARG A 235 7.66 -23.89 7.92
N TYR A 236 6.35 -23.72 8.06
CA TYR A 236 5.74 -23.19 9.31
C TYR A 236 6.15 -23.96 10.55
N LYS A 237 6.21 -25.28 10.48
CA LYS A 237 6.62 -26.18 11.59
C LYS A 237 8.02 -25.88 12.15
N ASN A 238 8.86 -25.16 11.40
CA ASN A 238 10.22 -24.83 11.78
C ASN A 238 10.36 -23.40 12.36
N ILE A 239 9.23 -22.70 12.59
CA ILE A 239 9.21 -21.31 13.05
C ILE A 239 8.59 -21.24 14.44
N PRO A 240 9.37 -21.39 15.54
CA PRO A 240 8.80 -21.52 16.88
C PRO A 240 8.44 -20.18 17.54
N VAL A 241 8.90 -19.04 17.02
CA VAL A 241 8.73 -17.73 17.66
C VAL A 241 8.12 -16.72 16.68
N PRO A 242 7.50 -15.63 17.20
CA PRO A 242 7.00 -14.55 16.36
C PRO A 242 8.11 -14.02 15.45
N THR A 243 7.92 -14.10 14.15
CA THR A 243 8.98 -13.78 13.19
C THR A 243 8.42 -13.18 11.91
N SER A 244 9.11 -12.17 11.40
CA SER A 244 8.90 -11.64 10.05
C SER A 244 10.04 -12.01 9.10
N TYR A 245 9.67 -12.30 7.87
CA TYR A 245 10.59 -12.46 6.76
C TYR A 245 10.27 -11.42 5.70
N MET A 246 11.13 -10.41 5.57
CA MET A 246 11.06 -9.43 4.51
C MET A 246 12.10 -9.76 3.46
N ALA A 247 11.66 -10.12 2.26
CA ALA A 247 12.54 -10.51 1.17
C ALA A 247 13.47 -9.38 0.77
N ILE A 248 14.74 -9.70 0.61
CA ILE A 248 15.74 -8.77 0.11
C ILE A 248 15.75 -8.86 -1.40
N ARG A 249 15.22 -7.83 -2.05
CA ARG A 249 15.23 -7.64 -3.51
C ARG A 249 14.73 -8.85 -4.30
N SER A 250 13.66 -8.68 -5.00
CA SER A 250 13.15 -9.68 -5.94
C SER A 250 12.63 -8.98 -7.19
N LYS A 251 12.94 -9.52 -8.35
CA LYS A 251 12.41 -9.08 -9.65
C LYS A 251 11.08 -9.74 -10.02
N TYR A 252 10.60 -10.66 -9.21
CA TYR A 252 9.34 -11.35 -9.43
C TYR A 252 8.16 -10.61 -8.78
N ASN A 253 6.96 -10.89 -9.26
CA ASN A 253 5.74 -10.17 -8.92
C ASN A 253 4.86 -10.89 -7.89
N PHE A 254 5.37 -11.84 -7.10
CA PHE A 254 4.52 -12.62 -6.22
C PHE A 254 5.16 -12.96 -4.88
N VAL A 255 4.31 -13.30 -3.93
CA VAL A 255 4.59 -14.05 -2.70
C VAL A 255 3.37 -14.92 -2.40
N GLY A 256 3.52 -16.04 -1.73
CA GLY A 256 2.39 -16.89 -1.43
C GLY A 256 2.70 -17.99 -0.43
N GLY A 257 1.78 -18.94 -0.36
CA GLY A 257 1.90 -20.12 0.47
C GLY A 257 1.14 -21.31 -0.11
N TYR A 258 1.56 -22.48 0.32
CA TYR A 258 1.02 -23.76 -0.15
C TYR A 258 0.89 -24.76 0.99
N GLU A 259 -0.26 -25.38 1.09
CA GLU A 259 -0.57 -26.46 2.00
C GLU A 259 -0.35 -27.80 1.27
N ASN A 260 0.67 -28.54 1.67
CA ASN A 260 1.04 -29.77 0.99
C ASN A 260 0.08 -30.93 1.25
N ASP A 261 -0.70 -30.91 2.32
CA ASP A 261 -1.73 -31.90 2.66
C ASP A 261 -3.02 -31.69 1.84
N THR A 262 -3.48 -30.46 1.71
CA THR A 262 -4.70 -30.13 0.94
C THR A 262 -4.43 -29.92 -0.55
N GLN A 263 -3.17 -29.86 -0.94
CA GLN A 263 -2.71 -29.53 -2.30
C GLN A 263 -3.34 -28.22 -2.83
N ALA A 264 -3.36 -27.19 -1.99
CA ALA A 264 -3.92 -25.89 -2.30
C ALA A 264 -3.09 -24.75 -1.71
N GLY A 265 -3.19 -23.58 -2.29
CA GLY A 265 -2.47 -22.41 -1.84
C GLY A 265 -3.14 -21.10 -2.22
N VAL A 266 -2.52 -20.02 -1.81
CA VAL A 266 -2.84 -18.66 -2.25
C VAL A 266 -1.59 -17.96 -2.74
N LEU A 267 -1.73 -17.24 -3.84
CA LEU A 267 -0.66 -16.38 -4.34
C LEU A 267 -1.13 -14.92 -4.32
N HIS A 268 -0.30 -14.04 -3.78
CA HIS A 268 -0.46 -12.60 -3.82
C HIS A 268 0.46 -12.04 -4.90
N VAL A 269 -0.12 -11.53 -5.99
CA VAL A 269 0.59 -11.01 -7.15
C VAL A 269 0.52 -9.49 -7.19
N ALA A 270 1.66 -8.83 -7.34
CA ALA A 270 1.76 -7.38 -7.47
C ALA A 270 3.02 -6.98 -8.25
N ASN A 271 2.95 -5.93 -9.03
CA ASN A 271 4.09 -5.41 -9.77
C ASN A 271 5.22 -4.97 -8.83
N HIS A 272 6.38 -5.62 -8.90
CA HIS A 272 7.53 -5.36 -8.02
C HIS A 272 8.14 -3.96 -8.18
N HIS A 273 7.91 -3.26 -9.30
CA HIS A 273 8.32 -1.87 -9.46
C HIS A 273 7.50 -0.89 -8.62
N ILE A 274 6.29 -1.28 -8.21
CA ILE A 274 5.37 -0.48 -7.38
C ILE A 274 5.29 -1.04 -5.97
N SER A 275 5.22 -2.38 -5.86
CA SER A 275 5.14 -3.13 -4.61
C SER A 275 6.41 -3.98 -4.43
N PRO A 276 7.57 -3.37 -4.12
CA PRO A 276 8.83 -4.10 -3.99
C PRO A 276 8.88 -4.97 -2.73
N GLY A 277 8.14 -4.58 -1.68
CA GLY A 277 8.13 -5.30 -0.42
C GLY A 277 7.38 -6.63 -0.53
N LYS A 278 8.05 -7.74 -0.22
CA LYS A 278 7.46 -9.08 -0.05
C LYS A 278 7.73 -9.52 1.36
N LYS A 279 6.67 -9.80 2.11
CA LYS A 279 6.76 -10.06 3.54
C LYS A 279 5.89 -11.23 3.95
N GLN A 280 6.40 -11.99 4.91
CA GLN A 280 5.65 -12.91 5.74
C GLN A 280 5.73 -12.47 7.21
N TRP A 281 4.65 -12.67 7.94
CA TRP A 281 4.61 -12.59 9.39
C TRP A 281 3.96 -13.84 9.95
N THR A 282 4.45 -14.30 11.11
CA THR A 282 3.82 -15.39 11.89
C THR A 282 4.01 -15.15 13.38
N TRP A 283 3.06 -15.59 14.19
CA TRP A 283 3.20 -15.66 15.65
C TRP A 283 4.12 -16.81 16.09
N GLY A 284 4.45 -17.72 15.16
CA GLY A 284 5.21 -18.93 15.43
C GLY A 284 4.33 -20.08 15.93
N ASN A 285 4.89 -21.29 15.94
CA ASN A 285 4.19 -22.52 16.34
C ASN A 285 4.51 -23.00 17.76
N GLY A 286 5.36 -22.29 18.50
CA GLY A 286 5.66 -22.58 19.90
C GLY A 286 4.59 -22.02 20.85
N ASP A 287 4.81 -22.20 22.16
CA ASP A 287 3.84 -21.87 23.20
C ASP A 287 3.34 -20.41 23.16
N PHE A 288 4.22 -19.49 22.84
CA PHE A 288 3.86 -18.06 22.69
C PHE A 288 2.92 -17.83 21.51
N GLY A 289 3.18 -18.46 20.37
CA GLY A 289 2.32 -18.39 19.17
C GLY A 289 0.95 -18.98 19.46
N GLN A 290 0.91 -20.15 20.09
CA GLN A 290 -0.34 -20.81 20.47
C GLN A 290 -1.15 -20.01 21.50
N ALA A 291 -0.47 -19.27 22.39
CA ALA A 291 -1.16 -18.34 23.31
C ALA A 291 -1.80 -17.17 22.53
N TRP A 292 -1.12 -16.65 21.50
CA TRP A 292 -1.68 -15.63 20.62
C TRP A 292 -2.83 -16.15 19.78
N ASP A 293 -2.77 -17.38 19.26
CA ASP A 293 -3.89 -17.97 18.53
C ASP A 293 -5.16 -17.98 19.40
N ARG A 294 -5.07 -18.44 20.66
CA ARG A 294 -6.20 -18.40 21.60
C ARG A 294 -6.69 -16.99 21.94
N ASN A 295 -5.81 -15.99 21.84
CA ASN A 295 -6.17 -14.58 22.06
C ASN A 295 -6.87 -13.95 20.85
N LEU A 296 -6.68 -14.50 19.65
CA LEU A 296 -7.14 -13.93 18.39
C LEU A 296 -8.35 -14.66 17.78
N THR A 297 -8.55 -15.92 18.13
CA THR A 297 -9.68 -16.74 17.70
C THR A 297 -10.13 -17.68 18.82
N ASP A 298 -11.30 -18.27 18.65
CA ASP A 298 -11.79 -19.30 19.58
C ASP A 298 -11.42 -20.72 19.10
N THR A 299 -11.57 -20.99 17.78
CA THR A 299 -11.43 -22.36 17.24
C THR A 299 -10.72 -22.49 15.91
N ASP A 300 -10.41 -21.37 15.24
CA ASP A 300 -9.94 -21.41 13.84
C ASP A 300 -8.43 -21.74 13.68
N GLY A 301 -7.68 -21.73 14.79
CA GLY A 301 -6.28 -22.13 14.80
C GLY A 301 -5.31 -21.09 14.25
N PRO A 302 -4.05 -21.49 13.99
CA PRO A 302 -2.98 -20.57 13.63
C PRO A 302 -3.06 -20.09 12.18
N TYR A 303 -2.47 -18.94 11.93
CA TYR A 303 -2.36 -18.33 10.61
C TYR A 303 -1.01 -17.64 10.42
N ILE A 304 -0.67 -17.33 9.18
CA ILE A 304 0.40 -16.42 8.80
C ILE A 304 -0.13 -15.30 7.92
N GLU A 305 0.65 -14.26 7.76
CA GLU A 305 0.36 -13.12 6.90
C GLU A 305 1.35 -13.10 5.72
N LEU A 306 0.82 -12.92 4.49
CA LEU A 306 1.59 -12.89 3.25
C LEU A 306 1.33 -11.58 2.51
N MET A 307 2.31 -10.71 2.42
CA MET A 307 2.11 -9.35 1.94
C MET A 307 3.03 -9.00 0.77
N THR A 308 2.49 -8.22 -0.19
CA THR A 308 3.30 -7.32 -1.00
C THR A 308 2.97 -5.89 -0.63
N GLY A 309 3.97 -5.01 -0.55
CA GLY A 309 3.78 -3.66 -0.04
C GLY A 309 4.30 -2.58 -0.97
N VAL A 310 3.56 -1.46 -1.03
CA VAL A 310 3.97 -0.21 -1.68
C VAL A 310 4.67 0.65 -0.64
N TYR A 311 5.92 0.36 -0.40
CA TYR A 311 6.89 1.03 0.46
C TYR A 311 8.28 0.75 -0.13
N THR A 312 9.35 1.04 0.55
CA THR A 312 10.68 0.69 0.05
C THR A 312 10.91 -0.83 0.06
N ASP A 313 11.85 -1.37 0.77
CA ASP A 313 12.08 -2.83 0.83
C ASP A 313 11.77 -3.42 2.21
N ASN A 314 11.33 -2.59 3.14
CA ASN A 314 11.07 -3.00 4.52
C ASN A 314 9.97 -2.16 5.16
N GLN A 315 9.12 -2.77 5.96
CA GLN A 315 8.24 -2.07 6.86
C GLN A 315 9.04 -1.73 8.14
N PRO A 316 8.96 -0.50 8.66
CA PRO A 316 8.06 0.58 8.30
C PRO A 316 8.66 1.66 7.38
N ASP A 317 9.46 1.29 6.40
CA ASP A 317 9.97 2.26 5.43
C ASP A 317 8.84 2.83 4.59
N PHE A 318 8.58 4.11 4.74
CA PHE A 318 7.53 4.82 4.02
C PHE A 318 8.03 5.33 2.66
N THR A 319 7.11 5.66 1.77
CA THR A 319 7.37 6.36 0.53
C THR A 319 6.62 7.69 0.49
N TRP A 320 6.80 8.50 -0.56
CA TRP A 320 6.26 9.85 -0.63
C TRP A 320 5.08 9.98 -1.59
N LEU A 321 4.09 10.80 -1.17
CA LEU A 321 3.08 11.41 -2.03
C LEU A 321 3.34 12.91 -2.07
N GLN A 322 3.53 13.46 -3.27
CA GLN A 322 3.67 14.90 -3.47
C GLN A 322 2.34 15.62 -3.20
N PRO A 323 2.34 16.95 -3.04
CA PRO A 323 1.10 17.69 -2.92
C PRO A 323 0.12 17.37 -4.06
N TYR A 324 -1.11 17.02 -3.70
CA TYR A 324 -2.21 16.68 -4.63
C TYR A 324 -1.97 15.48 -5.55
N GLU A 325 -0.92 14.70 -5.31
CA GLU A 325 -0.62 13.48 -6.06
C GLU A 325 -1.55 12.33 -5.66
N GLU A 326 -2.00 11.57 -6.66
CA GLU A 326 -2.64 10.26 -6.49
C GLU A 326 -1.73 9.15 -7.04
N LYS A 327 -1.57 8.07 -6.27
CA LYS A 327 -0.94 6.83 -6.75
C LYS A 327 -2.00 5.74 -6.83
N ILE A 328 -2.02 5.07 -7.99
CA ILE A 328 -2.95 3.97 -8.30
C ILE A 328 -2.14 2.73 -8.60
N PHE A 329 -2.54 1.60 -8.02
CA PHE A 329 -1.90 0.32 -8.24
C PHE A 329 -2.89 -0.81 -8.07
N THR A 330 -2.57 -1.98 -8.64
CA THR A 330 -3.42 -3.16 -8.59
C THR A 330 -2.63 -4.35 -8.04
N GLN A 331 -3.28 -5.14 -7.20
CA GLN A 331 -2.77 -6.37 -6.60
C GLN A 331 -3.81 -7.47 -6.79
N TYR A 332 -3.38 -8.72 -6.77
CA TYR A 332 -4.23 -9.87 -7.06
C TYR A 332 -4.05 -10.95 -6.01
N PHE A 333 -5.16 -11.55 -5.56
CA PHE A 333 -5.16 -12.74 -4.71
C PHE A 333 -5.73 -13.90 -5.50
N ILE A 334 -4.94 -14.96 -5.66
CA ILE A 334 -5.22 -16.08 -6.56
C ILE A 334 -5.23 -17.36 -5.74
N PRO A 335 -6.40 -17.99 -5.51
CA PRO A 335 -6.44 -19.36 -5.02
C PRO A 335 -5.89 -20.29 -6.12
N TYR A 336 -5.00 -21.19 -5.76
CA TYR A 336 -4.47 -22.16 -6.70
C TYR A 336 -4.37 -23.55 -6.07
N ARG A 337 -4.22 -24.60 -6.90
CA ARG A 337 -4.20 -25.99 -6.45
C ARG A 337 -3.26 -26.83 -7.27
N GLU A 338 -2.78 -27.95 -6.66
CA GLU A 338 -2.03 -29.03 -7.29
C GLU A 338 -0.75 -28.58 -8.03
N LEU A 339 -0.38 -27.31 -7.85
CA LEU A 339 0.76 -26.71 -8.53
C LEU A 339 2.07 -26.85 -7.72
N GLY A 340 1.98 -26.98 -6.38
CA GLY A 340 3.15 -26.96 -5.50
C GLY A 340 3.74 -25.56 -5.33
N VAL A 341 5.06 -25.48 -5.22
CA VAL A 341 5.80 -24.23 -5.03
C VAL A 341 5.94 -23.47 -6.34
N VAL A 342 5.21 -22.40 -6.49
CA VAL A 342 5.19 -21.57 -7.69
C VAL A 342 6.58 -20.99 -7.98
N LYS A 343 7.02 -21.09 -9.23
CA LYS A 343 8.31 -20.54 -9.72
C LYS A 343 8.18 -19.19 -10.39
N ASN A 344 7.08 -18.96 -11.09
CA ASN A 344 6.73 -17.64 -11.65
C ASN A 344 5.22 -17.50 -11.82
N ALA A 345 4.72 -16.26 -11.78
CA ALA A 345 3.30 -15.98 -11.90
C ALA A 345 3.02 -14.59 -12.47
N THR A 346 1.89 -14.51 -13.17
CA THR A 346 1.17 -13.27 -13.50
C THR A 346 -0.25 -13.34 -12.92
N SER A 347 -1.08 -12.32 -13.16
CA SER A 347 -2.51 -12.38 -12.82
C SER A 347 -3.30 -13.44 -13.61
N ASP A 348 -2.74 -13.97 -14.69
CA ASP A 348 -3.42 -14.86 -15.61
C ASP A 348 -2.90 -16.31 -15.59
N LEU A 349 -1.61 -16.49 -15.29
CA LEU A 349 -0.92 -17.79 -15.32
C LEU A 349 0.02 -17.93 -14.14
N LEU A 350 0.05 -19.12 -13.56
CA LEU A 350 1.00 -19.58 -12.56
C LEU A 350 1.72 -20.83 -13.08
N MET A 351 3.00 -20.96 -12.76
CA MET A 351 3.77 -22.13 -13.14
C MET A 351 4.64 -22.65 -12.01
N ASN A 352 4.80 -23.96 -12.00
CA ASN A 352 5.83 -24.67 -11.27
C ASN A 352 6.57 -25.61 -12.19
N ILE A 353 7.87 -25.80 -11.96
CA ILE A 353 8.67 -26.86 -12.51
C ILE A 353 9.50 -27.45 -11.39
N GLU A 354 9.41 -28.74 -11.20
CA GLU A 354 10.05 -29.43 -10.09
C GLU A 354 10.64 -30.79 -10.56
N THR A 355 11.52 -31.34 -9.77
CA THR A 355 12.07 -32.68 -10.02
C THR A 355 10.98 -33.72 -9.77
N GLU A 356 10.68 -34.55 -10.78
CA GLU A 356 9.75 -35.67 -10.65
C GLU A 356 10.48 -36.91 -10.12
N ASP A 357 11.64 -37.18 -10.71
CA ASP A 357 12.55 -38.24 -10.31
C ASP A 357 14.01 -37.88 -10.66
N THR A 358 14.95 -38.82 -10.53
CA THR A 358 16.38 -38.57 -10.78
C THR A 358 16.74 -38.14 -12.21
N LYS A 359 15.82 -38.24 -13.18
CA LYS A 359 16.06 -37.99 -14.61
C LYS A 359 15.05 -37.07 -15.26
N ASN A 360 13.95 -36.77 -14.61
CA ASN A 360 12.82 -36.08 -15.23
C ASN A 360 12.38 -34.87 -14.40
N ALA A 361 11.95 -33.84 -15.09
CA ALA A 361 11.24 -32.72 -14.50
C ALA A 361 9.75 -32.78 -14.83
N ILE A 362 8.91 -32.21 -13.98
CA ILE A 362 7.48 -32.05 -14.21
C ILE A 362 7.13 -30.59 -14.27
N LEU A 363 6.55 -30.15 -15.39
CA LEU A 363 5.97 -28.82 -15.56
C LEU A 363 4.49 -28.86 -15.19
N LYS A 364 4.07 -27.92 -14.34
CA LYS A 364 2.67 -27.70 -13.97
C LYS A 364 2.27 -26.28 -14.27
N LEU A 365 1.08 -26.07 -14.87
CA LEU A 365 0.54 -24.75 -15.19
C LEU A 365 -0.88 -24.63 -14.67
N PHE A 366 -1.21 -23.46 -14.13
CA PHE A 366 -2.54 -23.09 -13.68
C PHE A 366 -2.94 -21.77 -14.34
N ALA A 367 -4.12 -21.72 -14.94
CA ALA A 367 -4.70 -20.52 -15.52
C ALA A 367 -5.82 -19.99 -14.64
N THR A 368 -5.87 -18.67 -14.44
CA THR A 368 -6.92 -18.00 -13.63
C THR A 368 -8.21 -17.73 -14.41
N SER A 369 -8.17 -17.90 -15.73
CA SER A 369 -9.32 -17.79 -16.65
C SER A 369 -9.10 -18.73 -17.83
N ALA A 370 -10.14 -18.97 -18.63
CA ALA A 370 -10.02 -19.78 -19.84
C ALA A 370 -9.03 -19.14 -20.81
N GLN A 371 -8.00 -19.88 -21.17
CA GLN A 371 -6.93 -19.51 -22.10
C GLN A 371 -6.95 -20.47 -23.27
N LYS A 372 -7.13 -19.97 -24.50
CA LYS A 372 -7.20 -20.81 -25.70
C LYS A 372 -5.93 -20.71 -26.53
N GLY A 373 -5.48 -21.84 -27.05
CA GLY A 373 -4.35 -21.91 -27.98
C GLY A 373 -3.04 -21.43 -27.38
N LEU A 374 -2.80 -21.69 -26.09
CA LEU A 374 -1.52 -21.41 -25.45
C LEU A 374 -0.43 -22.26 -26.05
N ARG A 375 0.62 -21.61 -26.53
CA ARG A 375 1.82 -22.28 -27.03
C ARG A 375 2.85 -22.35 -25.93
N ILE A 376 3.19 -23.56 -25.50
CA ILE A 376 4.18 -23.84 -24.45
C ILE A 376 5.44 -24.36 -25.13
N VAL A 377 6.58 -23.70 -24.87
CA VAL A 377 7.88 -24.06 -25.41
C VAL A 377 8.84 -24.34 -24.26
N ILE A 378 9.48 -25.49 -24.30
CA ILE A 378 10.54 -25.85 -23.35
C ILE A 378 11.85 -25.97 -24.12
N LYS A 379 12.86 -25.24 -23.61
CA LYS A 379 14.20 -25.23 -24.18
C LYS A 379 15.22 -25.78 -23.19
N ARG A 380 16.29 -26.33 -23.73
CA ARG A 380 17.56 -26.53 -23.04
C ARG A 380 18.59 -25.70 -23.79
N GLN A 381 19.07 -24.62 -23.18
CA GLN A 381 19.89 -23.60 -23.86
C GLN A 381 19.14 -23.03 -25.09
N GLU A 382 19.70 -23.17 -26.29
CA GLU A 382 19.05 -22.68 -27.53
C GLU A 382 18.10 -23.70 -28.18
N ASP A 383 18.15 -24.98 -27.79
CA ASP A 383 17.40 -26.04 -28.44
C ASP A 383 16.00 -26.21 -27.85
N ILE A 384 14.99 -26.22 -28.72
CA ILE A 384 13.61 -26.57 -28.33
C ILE A 384 13.55 -28.10 -28.14
N ILE A 385 13.34 -28.54 -26.92
CA ILE A 385 13.23 -29.94 -26.57
C ILE A 385 11.78 -30.44 -26.52
N TRP A 386 10.84 -29.54 -26.37
CA TRP A 386 9.41 -29.83 -26.41
C TRP A 386 8.59 -28.58 -26.70
N GLU A 387 7.50 -28.79 -27.45
CA GLU A 387 6.53 -27.75 -27.77
C GLU A 387 5.13 -28.36 -27.85
N ASN A 388 4.13 -27.63 -27.36
CA ASN A 388 2.72 -28.00 -27.44
C ASN A 388 1.81 -26.79 -27.50
N ILE A 389 0.64 -26.98 -28.11
CA ILE A 389 -0.46 -26.01 -28.08
C ILE A 389 -1.61 -26.62 -27.30
N THR A 390 -2.13 -25.91 -26.30
CA THR A 390 -3.17 -26.42 -25.41
C THR A 390 -4.09 -25.30 -24.93
N ASP A 391 -5.28 -25.70 -24.49
CA ASP A 391 -6.21 -24.82 -23.79
C ASP A 391 -6.08 -25.06 -22.28
N LEU A 392 -6.21 -24.01 -21.49
CA LEU A 392 -6.22 -24.09 -20.03
C LEU A 392 -7.48 -23.44 -19.48
N THR A 393 -7.96 -23.94 -18.36
CA THR A 393 -9.10 -23.36 -17.62
C THR A 393 -8.81 -23.38 -16.12
N PRO A 394 -9.53 -22.57 -15.31
CA PRO A 394 -9.34 -22.57 -13.87
C PRO A 394 -9.67 -23.90 -13.17
N GLU A 395 -10.44 -24.78 -13.80
CA GLU A 395 -10.88 -26.06 -13.22
C GLU A 395 -9.80 -27.15 -13.23
N ALA A 396 -8.79 -27.02 -14.11
CA ALA A 396 -7.79 -28.07 -14.31
C ALA A 396 -6.36 -27.53 -14.33
N VAL A 397 -5.45 -28.27 -13.71
CA VAL A 397 -4.00 -28.01 -13.77
C VAL A 397 -3.42 -28.80 -14.94
N PHE A 398 -2.71 -28.12 -15.82
CA PHE A 398 -1.94 -28.76 -16.86
C PHE A 398 -0.68 -29.35 -16.27
N THR A 399 -0.35 -30.58 -16.64
CA THR A 399 0.83 -31.31 -16.17
C THR A 399 1.54 -31.98 -17.34
N HIS A 400 2.87 -31.85 -17.41
CA HIS A 400 3.69 -32.50 -18.43
C HIS A 400 5.04 -32.92 -17.86
N THR A 401 5.37 -34.22 -18.01
CA THR A 401 6.69 -34.77 -17.65
C THR A 401 7.69 -34.53 -18.75
N ILE A 402 8.78 -33.86 -18.45
CA ILE A 402 9.88 -33.57 -19.36
C ILE A 402 10.98 -34.57 -19.08
N LYS A 403 11.26 -35.42 -20.06
CA LYS A 403 12.22 -36.52 -19.90
C LYS A 403 13.68 -36.07 -20.06
N ASN A 404 14.58 -36.64 -19.28
CA ASN A 404 16.04 -36.45 -19.36
C ASN A 404 16.49 -35.01 -19.21
N ILE A 405 15.87 -34.28 -18.29
CA ILE A 405 16.24 -32.92 -17.94
C ILE A 405 15.96 -32.65 -16.46
N SER A 406 16.85 -31.91 -15.82
CA SER A 406 16.56 -31.35 -14.50
C SER A 406 15.83 -29.98 -14.64
N PRO A 407 15.07 -29.54 -13.64
CA PRO A 407 14.48 -28.21 -13.66
C PRO A 407 15.50 -27.10 -13.92
N ASP A 408 16.72 -27.22 -13.39
CA ASP A 408 17.76 -26.18 -13.50
C ASP A 408 18.30 -26.02 -14.93
N GLU A 409 18.11 -27.01 -15.81
CA GLU A 409 18.51 -26.95 -17.21
C GLU A 409 17.38 -26.46 -18.12
N ALA A 410 16.13 -26.41 -17.64
CA ALA A 410 14.97 -26.12 -18.44
C ALA A 410 14.70 -24.59 -18.48
N GLU A 411 14.35 -24.10 -19.68
CA GLU A 411 13.77 -22.80 -19.86
C GLU A 411 12.35 -22.97 -20.40
N VAL A 412 11.38 -22.33 -19.77
CA VAL A 412 9.96 -22.44 -20.13
C VAL A 412 9.44 -21.10 -20.63
N TYR A 413 8.75 -21.13 -21.79
CA TYR A 413 8.12 -19.96 -22.39
C TYR A 413 6.68 -20.28 -22.74
N ILE A 414 5.74 -19.42 -22.32
CA ILE A 414 4.31 -19.58 -22.57
C ILE A 414 3.80 -18.37 -23.35
N TYR A 415 3.28 -18.62 -24.53
CA TYR A 415 2.77 -17.61 -25.43
C TYR A 415 1.25 -17.75 -25.59
N CYS A 416 0.54 -16.60 -25.76
CA CYS A 416 -0.84 -16.65 -26.17
C CYS A 416 -0.96 -17.01 -27.68
N SER A 417 -2.18 -17.25 -28.14
CA SER A 417 -2.50 -17.58 -29.54
C SER A 417 -2.04 -16.53 -30.55
N THR A 418 -1.81 -15.27 -30.13
CA THR A 418 -1.28 -14.22 -30.99
C THR A 418 0.25 -14.12 -30.98
N GLY A 419 0.93 -15.02 -30.26
CA GLY A 419 2.39 -15.06 -30.16
C GLY A 419 3.00 -14.12 -29.11
N LYS A 420 2.19 -13.43 -28.31
CA LYS A 420 2.69 -12.62 -27.18
C LYS A 420 3.14 -13.53 -26.05
N LEU A 421 4.35 -13.30 -25.53
CA LEU A 421 4.85 -13.96 -24.31
C LEU A 421 4.01 -13.54 -23.09
N LEU A 422 3.43 -14.51 -22.39
CA LEU A 422 2.64 -14.33 -21.18
C LEU A 422 3.41 -14.62 -19.90
N LEU A 423 4.22 -15.68 -19.93
CA LEU A 423 4.99 -16.12 -18.78
C LEU A 423 6.26 -16.85 -19.26
N SER A 424 7.35 -16.69 -18.55
CA SER A 424 8.57 -17.43 -18.79
C SER A 424 9.26 -17.75 -17.48
N TRP A 425 10.09 -18.79 -17.49
CA TRP A 425 10.93 -19.13 -16.36
C TRP A 425 12.25 -19.73 -16.84
N LYS A 426 13.28 -19.41 -16.10
CA LYS A 426 14.61 -19.97 -16.20
C LYS A 426 15.17 -20.05 -14.77
N ALA A 427 15.93 -21.08 -14.46
CA ALA A 427 16.55 -21.21 -13.16
C ALA A 427 17.42 -19.98 -12.83
N GLU A 428 17.36 -19.52 -11.59
CA GLU A 428 18.22 -18.45 -11.11
C GLU A 428 19.69 -18.90 -11.13
N SER A 429 20.57 -17.92 -11.32
CA SER A 429 22.01 -18.18 -11.25
C SER A 429 22.38 -18.78 -9.90
N THR A 430 23.27 -19.76 -9.90
CA THR A 430 23.86 -20.35 -8.69
C THR A 430 24.89 -19.45 -8.02
N GLU A 431 25.11 -18.24 -8.56
CA GLU A 431 26.01 -17.26 -7.96
C GLU A 431 25.56 -16.88 -6.55
N ILE A 432 26.48 -16.97 -5.59
CA ILE A 432 26.22 -16.63 -4.19
C ILE A 432 26.11 -15.10 -4.09
N LYS A 433 24.88 -14.63 -3.97
CA LYS A 433 24.62 -13.20 -3.71
C LYS A 433 25.02 -12.85 -2.27
N PRO A 434 25.72 -11.73 -2.04
CA PRO A 434 26.07 -11.33 -0.69
C PRO A 434 24.84 -11.04 0.14
N ILE A 435 24.88 -11.47 1.40
CA ILE A 435 23.85 -11.14 2.39
C ILE A 435 24.17 -9.75 2.92
N PRO A 436 23.22 -8.79 2.91
CA PRO A 436 23.46 -7.48 3.45
C PRO A 436 23.66 -7.51 4.97
N GLU A 437 24.39 -6.54 5.48
CA GLU A 437 24.51 -6.38 6.92
C GLU A 437 23.20 -5.85 7.55
N PRO A 438 22.96 -6.12 8.83
CA PRO A 438 21.90 -5.48 9.58
C PRO A 438 21.98 -3.95 9.52
N ALA A 439 20.84 -3.27 9.63
CA ALA A 439 20.80 -1.81 9.67
C ALA A 439 21.51 -1.28 10.92
N LYS A 440 22.20 -0.14 10.76
CA LYS A 440 22.87 0.57 11.85
C LYS A 440 22.07 1.82 12.22
N PRO A 441 22.02 2.20 13.51
CA PRO A 441 21.41 3.45 13.93
C PRO A 441 22.06 4.65 13.22
N ALA A 442 21.29 5.74 13.05
CA ALA A 442 21.84 6.99 12.55
C ALA A 442 22.96 7.49 13.49
N LEU A 443 24.05 7.98 12.91
CA LEU A 443 25.13 8.61 13.68
C LEU A 443 24.64 9.91 14.34
N PRO A 444 25.16 10.30 15.50
CA PRO A 444 24.92 11.63 16.04
C PRO A 444 25.22 12.71 14.99
N PRO A 445 24.46 13.80 14.91
CA PRO A 445 24.64 14.82 13.86
C PRO A 445 26.08 15.37 13.77
N SER A 446 26.74 15.52 14.89
CA SER A 446 28.14 16.00 14.94
C SER A 446 29.17 15.07 14.29
N GLU A 447 28.87 13.77 14.22
CA GLU A 447 29.73 12.73 13.67
C GLU A 447 29.49 12.49 12.17
N VAL A 448 28.39 13.00 11.62
CA VAL A 448 28.07 12.90 10.20
C VAL A 448 29.03 13.79 9.40
N ARG A 449 29.69 13.25 8.38
CA ARG A 449 30.82 13.91 7.73
C ARG A 449 30.48 15.15 6.91
N SER A 450 29.36 15.12 6.15
CA SER A 450 29.04 16.20 5.21
C SER A 450 27.64 16.76 5.43
N THR A 451 27.40 18.00 4.99
CA THR A 451 26.08 18.64 4.99
C THR A 451 25.10 17.87 4.11
N GLU A 452 25.56 17.27 3.00
CA GLU A 452 24.78 16.36 2.17
C GLU A 452 24.23 15.18 2.97
N GLN A 453 25.10 14.47 3.68
CA GLN A 453 24.68 13.32 4.49
C GLN A 453 23.78 13.73 5.65
N LEU A 454 23.99 14.90 6.25
CA LEU A 454 23.12 15.45 7.27
C LEU A 454 21.70 15.68 6.70
N TYR A 455 21.60 16.31 5.53
CA TYR A 455 20.31 16.49 4.85
C TYR A 455 19.62 15.17 4.56
N LEU A 456 20.31 14.21 3.95
CA LEU A 456 19.74 12.91 3.59
C LEU A 456 19.31 12.11 4.82
N THR A 457 20.05 12.19 5.92
CA THR A 457 19.68 11.53 7.17
C THR A 457 18.44 12.18 7.77
N GLY A 458 18.38 13.52 7.84
CA GLY A 458 17.19 14.23 8.30
C GLY A 458 15.94 13.89 7.46
N LEU A 459 16.08 13.91 6.14
CA LEU A 459 14.99 13.56 5.21
C LEU A 459 14.52 12.11 5.41
N HIS A 460 15.44 11.16 5.59
CA HIS A 460 15.10 9.76 5.87
C HIS A 460 14.37 9.60 7.20
N LEU A 461 14.76 10.32 8.25
CA LEU A 461 14.06 10.31 9.55
C LEU A 461 12.64 10.90 9.45
N GLU A 462 12.42 11.93 8.62
CA GLU A 462 11.07 12.42 8.32
C GLU A 462 10.26 11.38 7.54
N GLN A 463 10.84 10.80 6.50
CA GLN A 463 10.20 9.75 5.69
C GLN A 463 9.76 8.57 6.56
N TYR A 464 10.62 8.16 7.46
CA TYR A 464 10.42 7.03 8.36
C TYR A 464 9.44 7.35 9.52
N ARG A 465 9.11 8.63 9.73
CA ARG A 465 8.39 9.12 10.92
C ARG A 465 9.05 8.62 12.19
N HIS A 466 10.38 8.76 12.25
CA HIS A 466 11.18 8.15 13.31
C HIS A 466 10.75 8.66 14.70
N ALA A 467 10.57 7.75 15.66
CA ALA A 467 10.00 8.07 16.97
C ALA A 467 11.02 8.68 17.94
N THR A 468 12.31 8.39 17.77
CA THR A 468 13.35 8.74 18.76
C THR A 468 14.42 9.70 18.24
N TYR A 469 14.71 9.70 16.94
CA TYR A 469 15.64 10.65 16.32
C TYR A 469 14.88 11.80 15.68
N ASN A 470 15.33 13.03 15.96
CA ASN A 470 14.68 14.22 15.48
C ASN A 470 15.35 14.71 14.17
N PRO A 471 14.66 14.79 13.03
CA PRO A 471 15.27 15.23 11.77
C PRO A 471 15.83 16.64 11.83
N THR A 472 15.25 17.54 12.65
CA THR A 472 15.74 18.92 12.78
C THR A 472 17.12 19.02 13.38
N ASP A 473 17.56 18.05 14.19
CA ASP A 473 18.92 18.06 14.77
C ASP A 473 19.98 17.95 13.68
N TYR A 474 19.68 17.20 12.62
CA TYR A 474 20.55 17.03 11.45
C TYR A 474 20.53 18.26 10.54
N TYR A 475 19.35 18.83 10.28
CA TYR A 475 19.22 20.04 9.48
C TYR A 475 19.92 21.23 10.15
N LEU A 476 19.75 21.40 11.47
CA LEU A 476 20.38 22.48 12.22
C LEU A 476 21.90 22.32 12.31
N GLU A 477 22.42 21.10 12.44
CA GLU A 477 23.87 20.87 12.40
C GLU A 477 24.43 21.19 11.00
N ALA A 478 23.73 20.84 9.93
CA ALA A 478 24.13 21.24 8.58
C ALA A 478 24.19 22.77 8.43
N LEU A 479 23.15 23.48 8.94
CA LEU A 479 23.10 24.95 8.89
C LEU A 479 24.11 25.63 9.82
N ARG A 480 24.54 24.96 10.89
CA ARG A 480 25.66 25.43 11.73
C ARG A 480 26.98 25.41 10.96
N ARG A 481 27.19 24.42 10.08
CA ARG A 481 28.39 24.30 9.24
C ARG A 481 28.36 25.21 8.02
N ASP A 482 27.19 25.25 7.35
CA ASP A 482 26.92 26.13 6.21
C ASP A 482 25.50 26.70 6.33
N ASN A 483 25.44 27.93 6.81
CA ASN A 483 24.16 28.58 7.05
C ASN A 483 23.43 29.01 5.75
N SER A 484 24.08 28.89 4.61
CA SER A 484 23.55 29.21 3.28
C SER A 484 23.03 27.96 2.53
N ASP A 485 23.19 26.75 3.09
CA ASP A 485 22.74 25.52 2.45
C ASP A 485 21.24 25.59 2.10
N ILE A 486 20.93 25.47 0.80
CA ILE A 486 19.59 25.66 0.24
C ILE A 486 18.61 24.62 0.77
N ARG A 487 19.00 23.34 0.76
CA ARG A 487 18.10 22.21 1.08
C ARG A 487 17.80 22.16 2.56
N ASN A 488 18.79 22.38 3.42
CA ASN A 488 18.58 22.39 4.86
C ASN A 488 17.76 23.61 5.31
N ASN A 489 17.92 24.78 4.70
CA ASN A 489 17.05 25.93 4.93
C ASN A 489 15.63 25.65 4.46
N ASN A 490 15.42 25.07 3.28
CA ASN A 490 14.11 24.68 2.78
C ASN A 490 13.44 23.65 3.69
N ALA A 491 14.17 22.58 4.10
CA ALA A 491 13.63 21.56 4.99
C ALA A 491 13.21 22.14 6.36
N MET A 492 14.03 23.02 6.96
CA MET A 492 13.65 23.71 8.20
C MET A 492 12.43 24.62 8.01
N GLY A 493 12.35 25.32 6.89
CA GLY A 493 11.19 26.14 6.54
C GLY A 493 9.92 25.31 6.46
N LEU A 494 9.94 24.18 5.75
CA LEU A 494 8.80 23.27 5.63
C LEU A 494 8.43 22.62 6.97
N TRP A 495 9.41 22.22 7.77
CA TRP A 495 9.18 21.69 9.12
C TRP A 495 8.45 22.69 10.01
N LEU A 496 8.93 23.95 10.05
CA LEU A 496 8.32 25.03 10.83
C LEU A 496 6.93 25.40 10.32
N PHE A 497 6.71 25.35 9.00
CA PHE A 497 5.37 25.52 8.40
C PHE A 497 4.38 24.48 8.94
N ARG A 498 4.75 23.19 8.92
CA ARG A 498 3.94 22.09 9.47
C ARG A 498 3.63 22.27 10.96
N LYS A 499 4.45 23.00 11.69
CA LYS A 499 4.24 23.35 13.11
C LYS A 499 3.49 24.68 13.33
N GLY A 500 2.99 25.31 12.27
CA GLY A 500 2.30 26.60 12.34
C GLY A 500 3.20 27.81 12.68
N GLN A 501 4.52 27.64 12.65
CA GLN A 501 5.50 28.69 12.98
C GLN A 501 5.85 29.51 11.72
N PHE A 502 4.84 30.09 11.08
CA PHE A 502 4.97 30.72 9.75
C PHE A 502 6.04 31.82 9.67
N LYS A 503 6.11 32.72 10.65
CA LYS A 503 7.12 33.80 10.66
C LYS A 503 8.55 33.26 10.69
N LYS A 504 8.80 32.18 11.43
CA LYS A 504 10.12 31.55 11.46
C LYS A 504 10.41 30.77 10.16
N ALA A 505 9.41 30.07 9.64
CA ALA A 505 9.49 29.36 8.37
C ALA A 505 9.89 30.30 7.23
N GLU A 506 9.30 31.51 7.17
CA GLU A 506 9.60 32.52 6.16
C GLU A 506 11.07 32.89 6.13
N LEU A 507 11.72 33.04 7.30
CA LEU A 507 13.13 33.43 7.38
C LEU A 507 14.04 32.37 6.72
N TYR A 508 13.80 31.10 6.99
CA TYR A 508 14.58 30.01 6.40
C TYR A 508 14.32 29.89 4.89
N LEU A 509 13.07 30.01 4.44
CA LEU A 509 12.73 29.90 3.03
C LEU A 509 13.27 31.07 2.20
N ARG A 510 13.19 32.30 2.71
CA ARG A 510 13.81 33.45 2.04
C ARG A 510 15.33 33.30 1.94
N LYS A 511 15.96 32.73 2.95
CA LYS A 511 17.40 32.45 2.92
C LYS A 511 17.75 31.40 1.88
N ALA A 512 16.99 30.30 1.81
CA ALA A 512 17.13 29.29 0.76
C ALA A 512 17.02 29.91 -0.64
N ILE A 513 16.02 30.75 -0.86
CA ILE A 513 15.79 31.43 -2.14
C ILE A 513 16.93 32.39 -2.49
N ASN A 514 17.39 33.20 -1.54
CA ASN A 514 18.51 34.13 -1.77
C ASN A 514 19.76 33.39 -2.27
N THR A 515 20.12 32.27 -1.64
CA THR A 515 21.26 31.46 -2.09
C THR A 515 20.98 30.79 -3.43
N LEU A 516 19.78 30.22 -3.60
CA LEU A 516 19.36 29.54 -4.83
C LEU A 516 19.41 30.46 -6.07
N THR A 517 19.14 31.74 -5.88
CA THR A 517 19.03 32.73 -6.97
C THR A 517 20.23 33.66 -7.13
N GLU A 518 21.24 33.51 -6.28
CA GLU A 518 22.43 34.37 -6.28
C GLU A 518 23.08 34.49 -7.68
N ARG A 519 23.12 33.38 -8.42
CA ARG A 519 23.72 33.30 -9.76
C ARG A 519 22.74 33.13 -10.90
N ASN A 520 21.49 32.79 -10.58
CA ASN A 520 20.45 32.53 -11.59
C ASN A 520 19.06 32.93 -11.05
N PRO A 521 18.46 34.00 -11.55
CA PRO A 521 17.11 34.41 -11.11
C PRO A 521 16.01 33.45 -11.53
N ASN A 522 16.28 32.50 -12.44
CA ASN A 522 15.39 31.41 -12.83
C ASN A 522 15.96 30.08 -12.30
N PRO A 523 15.71 29.73 -11.04
CA PRO A 523 16.37 28.60 -10.40
C PRO A 523 15.91 27.25 -10.99
N TYR A 524 16.78 26.26 -10.83
CA TYR A 524 16.49 24.87 -11.22
C TYR A 524 15.34 24.26 -10.40
N ASP A 525 15.28 24.58 -9.10
CA ASP A 525 14.30 24.03 -8.18
C ASP A 525 13.29 25.09 -7.73
N GLY A 526 12.00 24.78 -7.88
CA GLY A 526 10.88 25.63 -7.48
C GLY A 526 10.37 25.39 -6.07
N GLU A 527 10.84 24.33 -5.37
CA GLU A 527 10.29 23.97 -4.06
C GLU A 527 10.37 25.08 -3.02
N PRO A 528 11.50 25.79 -2.83
CA PRO A 528 11.58 26.88 -1.84
C PRO A 528 10.58 28.00 -2.12
N TYR A 529 10.30 28.32 -3.37
CA TYR A 529 9.30 29.30 -3.75
C TYR A 529 7.88 28.83 -3.47
N TYR A 530 7.57 27.57 -3.76
CA TYR A 530 6.26 26.99 -3.45
C TYR A 530 6.01 27.00 -1.93
N ASN A 531 6.98 26.54 -1.15
CA ASN A 531 6.90 26.53 0.32
C ASN A 531 6.78 27.94 0.89
N LEU A 532 7.51 28.93 0.33
CA LEU A 532 7.35 30.35 0.70
C LEU A 532 5.94 30.87 0.37
N GLY A 533 5.41 30.53 -0.79
CA GLY A 533 4.04 30.89 -1.18
C GLY A 533 3.01 30.38 -0.16
N LEU A 534 3.14 29.13 0.30
CA LEU A 534 2.29 28.59 1.37
C LEU A 534 2.42 29.40 2.67
N VAL A 535 3.64 29.64 3.12
CA VAL A 535 3.91 30.40 4.35
C VAL A 535 3.33 31.82 4.30
N LEU A 536 3.47 32.49 3.16
CA LEU A 536 2.94 33.84 2.94
C LEU A 536 1.40 33.84 2.88
N LYS A 537 0.80 32.87 2.19
CA LYS A 537 -0.65 32.67 2.15
C LYS A 537 -1.25 32.54 3.55
N TYR A 538 -0.64 31.72 4.43
CA TYR A 538 -1.10 31.54 5.82
C TYR A 538 -0.77 32.74 6.74
N GLN A 539 -0.09 33.75 6.23
CA GLN A 539 0.11 35.04 6.89
C GLN A 539 -0.71 36.18 6.26
N ASP A 540 -1.67 35.86 5.38
CA ASP A 540 -2.50 36.80 4.63
C ASP A 540 -1.69 37.78 3.73
N LYS A 541 -0.44 37.45 3.41
CA LYS A 541 0.42 38.19 2.48
C LYS A 541 0.12 37.73 1.04
N THR A 542 -1.10 38.00 0.57
CA THR A 542 -1.66 37.39 -0.64
C THR A 542 -0.87 37.75 -1.90
N VAL A 543 -0.43 38.99 -2.07
CA VAL A 543 0.33 39.46 -3.26
C VAL A 543 1.68 38.75 -3.32
N GLU A 544 2.43 38.76 -2.21
CA GLU A 544 3.74 38.07 -2.17
C GLU A 544 3.58 36.56 -2.35
N ALA A 545 2.49 35.98 -1.82
CA ALA A 545 2.19 34.55 -1.99
C ALA A 545 1.94 34.20 -3.47
N TYR A 546 1.17 35.07 -4.18
CA TYR A 546 0.92 34.90 -5.60
C TYR A 546 2.22 34.90 -6.40
N ASP A 547 3.09 35.91 -6.17
CA ASP A 547 4.39 36.01 -6.84
C ASP A 547 5.28 34.78 -6.58
N ALA A 548 5.29 34.29 -5.35
CA ALA A 548 6.08 33.11 -4.98
C ALA A 548 5.55 31.84 -5.66
N PHE A 549 4.24 31.60 -5.68
CA PHE A 549 3.66 30.47 -6.39
C PHE A 549 3.88 30.56 -7.90
N TYR A 550 3.74 31.75 -8.48
CA TYR A 550 3.97 31.94 -9.91
C TYR A 550 5.43 31.63 -10.27
N LYS A 551 6.37 32.05 -9.43
CA LYS A 551 7.78 31.73 -9.63
C LYS A 551 8.07 30.23 -9.48
N ALA A 552 7.41 29.53 -8.56
CA ALA A 552 7.51 28.08 -8.42
C ALA A 552 7.08 27.34 -9.71
N CYS A 553 6.06 27.86 -10.42
CA CYS A 553 5.58 27.29 -11.67
C CYS A 553 6.60 27.33 -12.82
N TRP A 554 7.72 28.07 -12.69
CA TRP A 554 8.83 28.00 -13.63
C TRP A 554 9.43 26.58 -13.70
N ASN A 555 9.44 25.87 -12.58
CA ASN A 555 9.88 24.47 -12.51
C ASN A 555 8.71 23.52 -12.78
N ALA A 556 8.88 22.58 -13.71
CA ALA A 556 7.82 21.66 -14.13
C ALA A 556 7.27 20.79 -12.97
N ALA A 557 8.10 20.44 -11.98
CA ALA A 557 7.70 19.63 -10.84
C ALA A 557 6.70 20.34 -9.91
N TRP A 558 6.64 21.67 -9.96
CA TRP A 558 5.78 22.46 -9.08
C TRP A 558 4.63 23.17 -9.81
N GLN A 559 4.45 22.86 -11.11
CA GLN A 559 3.40 23.52 -11.91
C GLN A 559 1.99 23.16 -11.45
N ASP A 560 1.71 21.91 -11.14
CA ASP A 560 0.36 21.51 -10.75
C ASP A 560 -0.06 22.14 -9.42
N SER A 561 0.76 22.01 -8.39
CA SER A 561 0.48 22.54 -7.05
C SER A 561 0.59 24.06 -6.98
N GLY A 562 1.53 24.65 -7.73
CA GLY A 562 1.68 26.10 -7.87
C GLY A 562 0.47 26.73 -8.54
N TYR A 563 0.09 26.27 -9.72
CA TYR A 563 -1.10 26.77 -10.42
C TYR A 563 -2.40 26.49 -9.69
N TYR A 564 -2.52 25.37 -8.98
CA TYR A 564 -3.66 25.13 -8.10
C TYR A 564 -3.75 26.18 -6.99
N SER A 565 -2.62 26.55 -6.38
CA SER A 565 -2.56 27.56 -5.33
C SER A 565 -2.87 28.96 -5.86
N LEU A 566 -2.40 29.30 -7.07
CA LEU A 566 -2.76 30.53 -7.78
C LEU A 566 -4.26 30.59 -8.04
N ALA A 567 -4.85 29.54 -8.60
CA ALA A 567 -6.28 29.46 -8.85
C ALA A 567 -7.13 29.63 -7.58
N GLN A 568 -6.65 29.14 -6.43
CA GLN A 568 -7.31 29.40 -5.15
C GLN A 568 -7.28 30.89 -4.76
N LEU A 569 -6.15 31.56 -4.96
CA LEU A 569 -6.02 32.99 -4.66
C LEU A 569 -6.88 33.85 -5.61
N SER A 570 -6.82 33.61 -6.91
CA SER A 570 -7.64 34.32 -7.91
C SER A 570 -9.13 34.09 -7.67
N ALA A 571 -9.55 32.85 -7.36
CA ALA A 571 -10.95 32.55 -7.02
C ALA A 571 -11.41 33.28 -5.73
N ALA A 572 -10.56 33.39 -4.72
CA ALA A 572 -10.85 34.10 -3.49
C ALA A 572 -11.06 35.62 -3.72
N HIS A 573 -10.44 36.16 -4.76
CA HIS A 573 -10.61 37.56 -5.19
C HIS A 573 -11.70 37.73 -6.25
N ASN A 574 -12.47 36.67 -6.60
CA ASN A 574 -13.48 36.66 -7.64
C ASN A 574 -12.94 36.91 -9.07
N GLU A 575 -11.65 36.67 -9.29
CA GLU A 575 -10.99 36.76 -10.60
C GLU A 575 -11.19 35.43 -11.37
N TRP A 576 -12.45 35.16 -11.75
CA TRP A 576 -12.88 33.85 -12.25
C TRP A 576 -12.17 33.40 -13.53
N ASP A 577 -11.90 34.34 -14.47
CA ASP A 577 -11.20 34.02 -15.73
C ASP A 577 -9.74 33.65 -15.48
N ASN A 578 -9.04 34.39 -14.61
CA ASN A 578 -7.69 34.05 -14.18
C ASN A 578 -7.68 32.71 -13.45
N ALA A 579 -8.59 32.49 -12.50
CA ALA A 579 -8.73 31.25 -11.79
C ALA A 579 -8.99 30.06 -12.72
N LEU A 580 -9.79 30.25 -13.79
CA LEU A 580 -10.03 29.21 -14.78
C LEU A 580 -8.78 28.87 -15.60
N TYR A 581 -8.04 29.90 -15.99
CA TYR A 581 -6.76 29.69 -16.70
C TYR A 581 -5.78 28.89 -15.82
N GLU A 582 -5.59 29.33 -14.60
CA GLU A 582 -4.64 28.74 -13.66
C GLU A 582 -5.00 27.30 -13.30
N ILE A 583 -6.29 27.03 -12.99
CA ILE A 583 -6.71 25.66 -12.70
C ILE A 583 -6.58 24.71 -13.89
N ASN A 584 -6.75 25.21 -15.11
CA ASN A 584 -6.49 24.44 -16.31
C ASN A 584 -5.01 24.08 -16.43
N GLN A 585 -4.10 25.02 -16.14
CA GLN A 585 -2.66 24.74 -16.15
C GLN A 585 -2.28 23.66 -15.09
N SER A 586 -2.89 23.70 -13.91
CA SER A 586 -2.71 22.68 -12.89
C SER A 586 -3.18 21.29 -13.37
N LEU A 587 -4.40 21.20 -13.89
CA LEU A 587 -5.02 19.93 -14.27
C LEU A 587 -4.38 19.31 -15.52
N VAL A 588 -3.77 20.09 -16.43
CA VAL A 588 -2.96 19.55 -17.54
C VAL A 588 -1.75 18.76 -17.02
N ARG A 589 -1.21 19.14 -15.85
CA ARG A 589 -0.06 18.47 -15.23
C ARG A 589 -0.46 17.33 -14.31
N ASN A 590 -1.57 17.50 -13.59
CA ASN A 590 -2.08 16.53 -12.64
C ASN A 590 -3.61 16.40 -12.77
N TRP A 591 -4.04 15.55 -13.72
CA TRP A 591 -5.45 15.30 -13.98
C TRP A 591 -6.18 14.67 -12.78
N HIS A 592 -5.44 13.99 -11.90
CA HIS A 592 -5.93 13.35 -10.68
C HIS A 592 -5.87 14.26 -9.44
N ASN A 593 -5.62 15.58 -9.61
CA ASN A 593 -5.86 16.53 -8.53
C ASN A 593 -7.37 16.68 -8.29
N HIS A 594 -7.93 15.82 -7.45
CA HIS A 594 -9.37 15.79 -7.16
C HIS A 594 -9.89 17.09 -6.53
N ARG A 595 -9.07 17.79 -5.75
CA ARG A 595 -9.40 19.14 -5.24
C ARG A 595 -9.38 20.19 -6.36
N GLY A 596 -8.45 20.06 -7.29
CA GLY A 596 -8.39 20.93 -8.47
C GLY A 596 -9.61 20.74 -9.37
N ARG A 597 -10.06 19.52 -9.56
CA ARG A 597 -11.29 19.22 -10.32
C ARG A 597 -12.52 19.82 -9.67
N HIS A 598 -12.64 19.72 -8.34
CA HIS A 598 -13.70 20.38 -7.60
C HIS A 598 -13.63 21.92 -7.74
N LEU A 599 -12.45 22.52 -7.55
CA LEU A 599 -12.27 23.97 -7.72
C LEU A 599 -12.67 24.42 -9.13
N LYS A 600 -12.27 23.68 -10.17
CA LYS A 600 -12.66 23.99 -11.57
C LYS A 600 -14.18 23.91 -11.76
N ALA A 601 -14.84 22.89 -11.21
CA ALA A 601 -16.29 22.75 -11.30
C ALA A 601 -17.01 23.99 -10.65
N MET A 602 -16.54 24.43 -9.50
CA MET A 602 -17.03 25.63 -8.83
C MET A 602 -16.79 26.90 -9.65
N ILE A 603 -15.59 27.08 -10.23
CA ILE A 603 -15.24 28.23 -11.07
C ILE A 603 -16.15 28.25 -12.32
N LEU A 604 -16.35 27.12 -12.99
CA LEU A 604 -17.23 27.03 -14.17
C LEU A 604 -18.67 27.42 -13.83
N ARG A 605 -19.20 26.96 -12.69
CA ARG A 605 -20.53 27.38 -12.20
C ARG A 605 -20.59 28.88 -11.95
N LYS A 606 -19.55 29.49 -11.34
CA LYS A 606 -19.47 30.93 -11.09
C LYS A 606 -19.42 31.75 -12.37
N LEU A 607 -18.85 31.22 -13.43
CA LEU A 607 -18.82 31.82 -14.77
C LEU A 607 -20.11 31.57 -15.60
N GLY A 608 -21.11 30.85 -15.05
CA GLY A 608 -22.33 30.49 -15.78
C GLY A 608 -22.12 29.39 -16.83
N ARG A 609 -21.01 28.67 -16.79
CA ARG A 609 -20.65 27.57 -17.73
C ARG A 609 -21.16 26.23 -17.18
N GLU A 610 -22.46 26.15 -16.89
CA GLU A 610 -23.07 25.03 -16.16
C GLU A 610 -22.91 23.68 -16.87
N LYS A 611 -23.06 23.63 -18.21
CA LYS A 611 -22.90 22.39 -18.97
C LYS A 611 -21.51 21.78 -18.77
N GLU A 612 -20.47 22.59 -18.87
CA GLU A 612 -19.09 22.15 -18.70
C GLU A 612 -18.81 21.71 -17.26
N ALA A 613 -19.41 22.41 -16.29
CA ALA A 613 -19.33 22.01 -14.89
C ALA A 613 -19.93 20.64 -14.66
N ILE A 614 -21.13 20.36 -15.23
CA ILE A 614 -21.81 19.07 -15.11
C ILE A 614 -21.00 17.95 -15.75
N GLU A 615 -20.42 18.15 -16.93
CA GLU A 615 -19.57 17.19 -17.61
C GLU A 615 -18.31 16.86 -16.78
N LEU A 616 -17.63 17.89 -16.27
CA LEU A 616 -16.47 17.71 -15.40
C LEU A 616 -16.81 16.97 -14.10
N ILE A 617 -17.95 17.26 -13.49
CA ILE A 617 -18.41 16.59 -12.27
C ILE A 617 -18.67 15.10 -12.55
N LYS A 618 -19.37 14.77 -13.63
CA LYS A 618 -19.64 13.38 -14.02
C LYS A 618 -18.32 12.61 -14.22
N GLU A 619 -17.39 13.19 -14.96
CA GLU A 619 -16.08 12.59 -15.17
C GLU A 619 -15.31 12.42 -13.87
N SER A 620 -15.32 13.44 -12.99
CA SER A 620 -14.65 13.41 -11.70
C SER A 620 -15.18 12.29 -10.80
N LEU A 621 -16.51 12.09 -10.80
CA LEU A 621 -17.16 11.03 -10.03
C LEU A 621 -16.97 9.63 -10.64
N ASN A 622 -16.64 9.52 -11.93
CA ASN A 622 -16.19 8.26 -12.53
C ASN A 622 -14.77 7.88 -12.10
N ILE A 623 -13.89 8.88 -11.95
CA ILE A 623 -12.50 8.65 -11.49
C ILE A 623 -12.47 8.35 -9.99
N ASP A 624 -13.21 9.11 -9.20
CA ASP A 624 -13.30 9.00 -7.75
C ASP A 624 -14.74 9.15 -7.27
N LYS A 625 -15.37 8.03 -6.99
CA LYS A 625 -16.76 7.95 -6.49
C LYS A 625 -16.97 8.75 -5.18
N PHE A 626 -15.91 8.96 -4.40
CA PHE A 626 -15.91 9.68 -3.13
C PHE A 626 -15.31 11.09 -3.24
N ASN A 627 -15.33 11.70 -4.43
CA ASN A 627 -15.02 13.13 -4.57
C ASN A 627 -16.19 13.96 -4.05
N PHE A 628 -16.22 14.17 -2.74
CA PHE A 628 -17.32 14.86 -2.05
C PHE A 628 -17.50 16.31 -2.51
N GLY A 629 -16.42 16.98 -2.90
CA GLY A 629 -16.51 18.33 -3.47
C GLY A 629 -17.31 18.34 -4.77
N CYS A 630 -17.06 17.36 -5.66
CA CYS A 630 -17.85 17.22 -6.89
C CYS A 630 -19.28 16.73 -6.62
N ARG A 631 -19.51 15.87 -5.61
CA ARG A 631 -20.87 15.51 -5.18
C ARG A 631 -21.64 16.74 -4.67
N PHE A 632 -20.97 17.62 -3.92
CA PHE A 632 -21.56 18.86 -3.42
C PHE A 632 -21.91 19.81 -4.57
N GLU A 633 -21.03 20.01 -5.55
CA GLU A 633 -21.32 20.82 -6.74
C GLU A 633 -22.45 20.21 -7.58
N ALA A 634 -22.55 18.88 -7.70
CA ALA A 634 -23.66 18.21 -8.33
C ALA A 634 -25.00 18.51 -7.64
N TRP A 635 -25.02 18.45 -6.30
CA TRP A 635 -26.21 18.81 -5.52
C TRP A 635 -26.60 20.27 -5.70
N LEU A 636 -25.64 21.22 -5.66
CA LEU A 636 -25.94 22.63 -5.89
C LEU A 636 -26.59 22.88 -7.25
N GLN A 637 -26.26 22.09 -8.27
CA GLN A 637 -26.77 22.24 -9.63
C GLN A 637 -28.05 21.43 -9.87
N SER A 638 -28.41 20.48 -8.98
CA SER A 638 -29.62 19.68 -9.13
C SER A 638 -30.91 20.47 -8.82
N GLY A 639 -30.81 21.57 -8.09
CA GLY A 639 -31.95 22.34 -7.59
C GLY A 639 -32.69 21.68 -6.43
N GLU A 640 -32.19 20.57 -5.89
CA GLU A 640 -32.77 19.90 -4.73
C GLU A 640 -32.64 20.76 -3.47
N LYS A 641 -33.76 20.89 -2.72
CA LYS A 641 -33.81 21.72 -1.51
C LYS A 641 -33.13 21.09 -0.31
N GLU A 642 -33.11 19.76 -0.23
CA GLU A 642 -32.52 19.03 0.89
C GLU A 642 -31.17 18.43 0.51
N MET A 643 -30.16 18.77 1.31
CA MET A 643 -28.82 18.18 1.16
C MET A 643 -28.87 16.72 1.63
N PRO A 644 -28.39 15.77 0.83
CA PRO A 644 -28.27 14.37 1.25
C PRO A 644 -27.54 14.21 2.59
N SER A 645 -28.03 13.31 3.44
CA SER A 645 -27.46 13.10 4.79
C SER A 645 -25.95 12.78 4.75
N SER A 646 -25.52 12.03 3.76
CA SER A 646 -24.11 11.71 3.52
C SER A 646 -23.24 12.94 3.27
N LEU A 647 -23.75 13.99 2.63
CA LEU A 647 -23.05 15.27 2.42
C LEU A 647 -23.07 16.14 3.67
N ARG A 648 -24.14 16.11 4.49
CA ARG A 648 -24.23 16.87 5.74
C ARG A 648 -23.17 16.45 6.76
N ILE A 649 -22.99 15.14 6.95
CA ILE A 649 -21.99 14.58 7.88
C ILE A 649 -20.58 15.01 7.50
N LEU A 650 -20.28 15.06 6.19
CA LEU A 650 -18.97 15.47 5.69
C LEU A 650 -18.68 16.97 5.83
N MET A 651 -19.68 17.81 5.64
CA MET A 651 -19.48 19.26 5.88
C MET A 651 -19.12 19.55 7.34
N LEU A 652 -19.73 18.84 8.29
CA LEU A 652 -19.38 18.95 9.71
C LEU A 652 -17.98 18.44 10.05
N SER A 653 -17.39 17.57 9.23
CA SER A 653 -16.02 17.08 9.39
C SER A 653 -14.96 17.91 8.66
N LEU A 654 -15.37 18.87 7.82
CA LEU A 654 -14.50 19.75 7.03
C LEU A 654 -14.37 21.15 7.65
N ILE A 655 -15.22 21.49 8.63
CA ILE A 655 -15.13 22.67 9.49
C ILE A 655 -14.30 22.31 10.73
#